data_0fa8e75ceefb1b4998118e004f2eedc2
#
_entry.id   0fa8e75ceefb1b4998118e004f2eedc2
#
_cell.length_a   1.000
_cell.length_b   1.000
_cell.length_c   1.000
_cell.angle_alpha   90.00
_cell.angle_beta   90.00
_cell.angle_gamma   90.00
#
_symmetry.space_group_name_H-M   'P 1'
#
loop_
_entity.id
_entity.type
_entity.pdbx_description
1 polymer ?
#
loop_
_entity_poly.entity_id
_entity_poly.type
_entity_poly.pdbx_seq_one_letter_code
_entity_poly.pdbx_strand_id
1 'polypeptide(L)'
;MGGDRFWTRESVVTYRLNRTFLRRTLSVGAAIALLGGVLPAAWAAPETEASHEGVGAQAVDAGAAGAADNVLVTIPGNHNKAMGCDADWAPGCDKAALTRDATGVYTATFTLPAGDYQYKVAEGGSWDTSFGAGGAAGGANISYTLTETTSVTFYYNQATHRVWNTATDQMVTLPGSFQKALGCSDNWKPECLAPLMDPMGGGTYTYATSALPEGSYELKVAIGGSWNENYGQDGAAGGANYQFATKANKLVTFTYDSATHKLDIAASDAPVAGSGEQRAYWVTSNILAWPVSLLPQGVTRAQVLDGSAALTYELVTSPEGGAGLSDGAVTGATTSALTVAGDLPSEVTTAHPNLNGYIALKASLDEAGAREALTGQIAVAQKSGETVNAFTGVQIAPVLDSLYAAKAAQASYGVGWNEAGNPTFALWAPTAKNVTLLSWNTSTPRGSDADVQGDGMRTAAVRGEDGRWSVDNAAGEIHEGAQYLWEVSVYVPETGKVETNLVTDPYSVALTVDSTRSVAVNMDNPSIAPSVWTDSKAPAIEDDAQRSIYELHVRDFSAADASVPEDMRGTYMAFTQFQSNGMRHLAELSRAGMNTVHLLPTFDIATIPEKRADQKTPAIPENAGPASEEQQAAVTAVADQDAYNWGYDPLHWMAPEGSYATSSHQNGGSRVREFRSMVGGLHSIGMQVVLDQVYNHTPAAGQSAHSVLDRVVPGYYQRLNATGGVETSTCCSNVATENAMSEHLMIDSMIHWAKYYHVDGFRFDLMGHHPAEEMKRAKEALSQLTLEKDGVDGSRLYIYGEGWNFGEVANNALFTQATQGQLDGTGIGAFNDRLRDAVHGGGPFDEDHRVLQGFGSGAFSDLNGLDTRSEADRRADYLHRVDLVKLGLAGNLKDYTLTTYDGKTVSGAQLDYNGQGAGFASQPAENVNYVDAHDNETLFDLVTYKMPADAPMDHRVRMSLISQASVALSQSPSFWASGTEMLRSKSLDRDSYNSGDHFNAIDWTMKDNGFGRG
;
A
#
# COMPACT_ATOMS: atom_id res chain seq x y z
N MET A 1 49.63 -22.14 -38.81
CA MET A 1 49.03 -22.36 -40.13
C MET A 1 47.54 -22.15 -39.81
N GLY A 2 47.01 -21.04 -39.91
CA GLY A 2 46.43 -20.33 -41.07
C GLY A 2 44.96 -20.67 -41.09
N GLY A 3 43.99 -19.83 -41.11
CA GLY A 3 43.94 -18.43 -41.44
C GLY A 3 42.56 -17.83 -41.15
N ASP A 4 42.65 -16.54 -41.11
CA ASP A 4 41.60 -15.54 -41.10
C ASP A 4 40.36 -15.79 -41.95
N ARG A 5 39.22 -15.25 -41.52
CA ARG A 5 38.41 -14.29 -42.31
C ARG A 5 37.15 -13.77 -41.57
N PHE A 6 37.16 -12.47 -41.30
CA PHE A 6 36.23 -11.41 -41.73
C PHE A 6 34.83 -11.41 -41.17
N TRP A 7 34.60 -10.46 -40.29
CA TRP A 7 33.29 -9.85 -40.05
C TRP A 7 33.18 -8.53 -40.79
N THR A 8 32.22 -8.43 -41.67
CA THR A 8 31.80 -7.17 -42.30
C THR A 8 30.47 -6.73 -41.69
N ARG A 9 30.43 -5.44 -41.45
CA ARG A 9 29.37 -4.55 -40.96
C ARG A 9 27.97 -4.78 -41.54
N GLU A 10 27.06 -4.28 -40.68
CA GLU A 10 25.74 -3.70 -40.92
C GLU A 10 24.51 -4.60 -40.77
N SER A 11 23.83 -4.36 -39.65
CA SER A 11 22.36 -4.18 -39.64
C SER A 11 21.95 -3.61 -38.31
N VAL A 12 21.62 -2.32 -38.27
CA VAL A 12 20.83 -1.69 -37.20
C VAL A 12 19.45 -2.27 -37.33
N VAL A 13 19.04 -3.09 -36.40
CA VAL A 13 17.64 -3.53 -36.23
C VAL A 13 16.99 -2.69 -35.16
N THR A 14 16.15 -1.77 -35.57
CA THR A 14 15.27 -1.00 -34.71
C THR A 14 14.17 -1.94 -34.25
N TYR A 15 14.15 -2.32 -32.97
CA TYR A 15 13.04 -3.07 -32.38
C TYR A 15 11.87 -2.11 -32.12
N ARG A 16 10.81 -2.25 -32.91
CA ARG A 16 9.48 -1.78 -32.56
C ARG A 16 8.87 -2.78 -31.59
N LEU A 17 8.68 -2.36 -30.36
CA LEU A 17 7.84 -3.06 -29.38
C LEU A 17 6.41 -3.16 -29.92
N ASN A 18 6.00 -4.36 -30.25
CA ASN A 18 4.65 -4.67 -30.70
C ASN A 18 3.77 -4.95 -29.46
N ARG A 19 3.08 -3.91 -28.98
CA ARG A 19 2.07 -4.02 -27.91
C ARG A 19 0.82 -4.73 -28.44
N THR A 20 0.80 -6.04 -28.40
CA THR A 20 -0.43 -6.80 -28.62
C THR A 20 -0.41 -8.09 -27.80
N PHE A 21 -0.48 -7.98 -26.47
CA PHE A 21 -0.95 -9.06 -25.61
C PHE A 21 -1.29 -8.48 -24.23
N LEU A 22 -2.42 -7.84 -24.13
CA LEU A 22 -3.08 -7.59 -22.85
C LEU A 22 -4.59 -7.53 -23.07
N ARG A 23 -5.19 -8.66 -23.19
CA ARG A 23 -6.62 -8.87 -22.91
C ARG A 23 -6.87 -10.35 -22.66
N ARG A 24 -6.84 -10.70 -21.40
CA ARG A 24 -7.62 -11.71 -20.68
C ARG A 24 -6.77 -12.28 -19.57
N THR A 25 -7.00 -11.75 -18.39
CA THR A 25 -7.41 -12.50 -17.20
C THR A 25 -7.39 -11.55 -16.01
N LEU A 26 -8.55 -11.10 -15.62
CA LEU A 26 -8.80 -10.61 -14.29
C LEU A 26 -9.06 -11.85 -13.44
N SER A 27 -8.08 -12.23 -12.64
CA SER A 27 -8.28 -12.96 -11.39
C SER A 27 -6.97 -12.88 -10.58
N VAL A 28 -7.03 -12.05 -9.53
CA VAL A 28 -6.27 -12.14 -8.29
C VAL A 28 -4.81 -12.57 -8.44
N GLY A 29 -3.92 -11.59 -8.55
CA GLY A 29 -2.51 -11.71 -8.29
C GLY A 29 -2.06 -10.35 -7.77
N ALA A 30 -1.70 -10.28 -6.50
CA ALA A 30 -1.12 -9.09 -5.92
C ALA A 30 0.26 -8.87 -6.53
N ALA A 31 0.31 -8.06 -7.58
CA ALA A 31 1.60 -7.52 -8.04
C ALA A 31 1.99 -6.41 -7.07
N ILE A 32 3.09 -6.58 -6.37
CA ILE A 32 3.75 -5.50 -5.63
C ILE A 32 4.31 -4.55 -6.69
N ALA A 33 3.46 -3.65 -7.15
CA ALA A 33 3.94 -2.48 -7.86
C ALA A 33 4.14 -1.39 -6.81
N LEU A 34 5.37 -1.17 -6.38
CA LEU A 34 5.78 0.04 -5.68
C LEU A 34 5.56 1.25 -6.62
N LEU A 35 4.32 1.67 -6.71
CA LEU A 35 3.95 2.95 -7.32
C LEU A 35 4.07 4.05 -6.27
N GLY A 36 5.30 4.38 -5.91
CA GLY A 36 5.60 5.66 -5.30
C GLY A 36 5.43 6.75 -6.35
N GLY A 37 4.27 7.37 -6.41
CA GLY A 37 4.09 8.60 -7.17
C GLY A 37 4.85 9.74 -6.52
N VAL A 38 6.12 9.88 -6.87
CA VAL A 38 6.85 11.13 -6.61
C VAL A 38 6.72 11.98 -7.86
N LEU A 39 6.00 13.08 -7.72
CA LEU A 39 5.92 14.13 -8.74
C LEU A 39 7.32 14.71 -8.99
N PRO A 40 7.74 14.88 -10.24
CA PRO A 40 8.96 15.61 -10.53
C PRO A 40 8.75 17.09 -10.18
N ALA A 41 9.60 17.61 -9.32
CA ALA A 41 9.68 19.05 -9.07
C ALA A 41 10.02 19.78 -10.37
N ALA A 42 9.18 20.73 -10.74
CA ALA A 42 9.39 21.60 -11.88
C ALA A 42 10.59 22.53 -11.59
N TRP A 43 11.53 22.59 -12.52
CA TRP A 43 12.63 23.53 -12.53
C TRP A 43 12.10 24.96 -12.67
N ALA A 44 12.37 25.81 -11.70
CA ALA A 44 12.27 27.26 -11.85
C ALA A 44 13.68 27.84 -11.93
N ALA A 45 13.96 28.58 -12.97
CA ALA A 45 15.17 29.38 -13.13
C ALA A 45 15.12 30.66 -12.26
N PRO A 46 16.26 31.27 -11.91
CA PRO A 46 16.37 32.26 -10.84
C PRO A 46 16.07 33.67 -11.27
N GLU A 47 15.37 34.43 -10.43
CA GLU A 47 15.55 35.89 -10.40
C GLU A 47 15.44 36.48 -8.99
N THR A 48 16.58 37.04 -8.60
CA THR A 48 16.85 38.26 -7.80
C THR A 48 16.09 38.57 -6.51
N GLU A 49 16.95 38.75 -5.52
CA GLU A 49 16.83 39.35 -4.19
C GLU A 49 15.76 40.43 -3.96
N ALA A 50 15.02 40.29 -2.87
CA ALA A 50 14.73 41.39 -1.96
C ALA A 50 14.40 40.88 -0.55
N SER A 51 15.04 41.51 0.38
CA SER A 51 15.12 41.29 1.82
C SER A 51 13.80 41.42 2.60
N HIS A 52 13.74 40.68 3.69
CA HIS A 52 13.33 41.00 5.06
C HIS A 52 11.96 40.64 5.62
N GLU A 53 12.15 40.05 6.78
CA GLU A 53 11.38 40.08 8.03
C GLU A 53 10.22 39.13 8.21
N GLY A 54 10.40 38.33 9.27
CA GLY A 54 9.47 37.36 9.77
C GLY A 54 8.13 37.96 10.21
N VAL A 55 7.09 37.19 9.98
CA VAL A 55 5.84 37.26 10.75
C VAL A 55 5.20 35.89 10.76
N GLY A 56 4.64 35.58 11.90
CA GLY A 56 4.09 34.32 12.33
C GLY A 56 3.04 33.67 11.44
N ALA A 57 2.80 32.41 11.79
CA ALA A 57 1.75 31.57 11.27
C ALA A 57 0.41 32.32 11.11
N GLN A 58 -0.01 32.53 9.88
CA GLN A 58 -1.38 32.87 9.59
C GLN A 58 -2.12 31.62 9.09
N ALA A 59 -3.14 31.26 9.86
CA ALA A 59 -4.18 30.35 9.44
C ALA A 59 -4.71 30.76 8.08
N VAL A 60 -4.70 29.85 7.11
CA VAL A 60 -5.40 30.06 5.86
C VAL A 60 -6.89 29.96 6.17
N ASP A 61 -7.53 31.10 6.14
CA ASP A 61 -8.96 31.29 6.35
C ASP A 61 -9.72 30.55 5.21
N ALA A 62 -10.41 29.48 5.55
CA ALA A 62 -11.32 28.79 4.65
C ALA A 62 -12.63 29.59 4.58
N GLY A 63 -12.58 30.74 3.98
CA GLY A 63 -13.72 31.62 3.76
C GLY A 63 -13.82 32.03 2.31
N ALA A 64 -14.69 31.34 1.58
CA ALA A 64 -15.58 31.90 0.57
C ALA A 64 -15.94 30.81 -0.44
N ALA A 65 -17.08 30.18 -0.27
CA ALA A 65 -17.85 29.62 -1.37
C ALA A 65 -18.26 30.78 -2.29
N GLY A 66 -17.44 31.04 -3.31
CA GLY A 66 -17.64 32.17 -4.22
C GLY A 66 -16.55 32.32 -5.29
N ALA A 67 -15.69 31.31 -5.49
CA ALA A 67 -14.63 31.34 -6.48
C ALA A 67 -14.39 29.99 -7.18
N ALA A 68 -15.46 29.23 -7.48
CA ALA A 68 -15.36 28.02 -8.29
C ALA A 68 -15.30 28.29 -9.80
N ASP A 69 -15.17 29.55 -10.23
CA ASP A 69 -15.31 29.93 -11.63
C ASP A 69 -14.02 30.10 -12.43
N ASN A 70 -12.83 29.74 -11.90
CA ASN A 70 -11.58 29.92 -12.64
C ASN A 70 -10.54 28.82 -12.37
N VAL A 71 -10.94 27.58 -12.20
CA VAL A 71 -9.97 26.47 -12.20
C VAL A 71 -9.48 26.24 -13.62
N LEU A 72 -8.17 26.32 -13.85
CA LEU A 72 -7.57 25.97 -15.13
C LEU A 72 -7.81 24.49 -15.41
N VAL A 73 -8.54 24.15 -16.45
CA VAL A 73 -8.76 22.78 -16.92
C VAL A 73 -8.06 22.61 -18.25
N THR A 74 -7.14 21.67 -18.35
CA THR A 74 -6.31 21.41 -19.54
C THR A 74 -6.43 19.97 -20.00
N ILE A 75 -6.00 19.69 -21.23
CA ILE A 75 -5.89 18.34 -21.82
C ILE A 75 -4.41 18.02 -22.11
N PRO A 76 -3.61 17.72 -21.07
CA PRO A 76 -2.22 17.33 -21.29
C PRO A 76 -2.13 15.99 -22.05
N GLY A 77 -1.25 15.98 -23.05
CA GLY A 77 -1.03 14.81 -23.92
C GLY A 77 0.14 15.02 -24.86
N ASN A 78 0.47 14.00 -25.65
CA ASN A 78 1.53 14.09 -26.68
C ASN A 78 1.12 14.94 -27.91
N HIS A 79 0.00 15.65 -27.82
CA HIS A 79 -0.47 16.64 -28.79
C HIS A 79 -0.22 18.09 -28.35
N ASN A 80 0.29 18.32 -27.16
CA ASN A 80 0.39 19.68 -26.59
C ASN A 80 1.33 20.59 -27.41
N LYS A 81 2.44 20.08 -27.92
CA LYS A 81 3.31 20.84 -28.84
C LYS A 81 2.57 21.29 -30.10
N ALA A 82 1.71 20.44 -30.67
CA ALA A 82 0.88 20.79 -31.82
C ALA A 82 -0.17 21.85 -31.48
N MET A 83 -0.60 21.95 -30.22
CA MET A 83 -1.47 23.02 -29.69
C MET A 83 -0.70 24.31 -29.41
N GLY A 84 0.64 24.30 -29.47
CA GLY A 84 1.51 25.44 -29.25
C GLY A 84 2.08 25.55 -27.83
N CYS A 85 2.01 24.50 -27.04
CA CYS A 85 2.72 24.38 -25.77
C CYS A 85 4.24 24.18 -25.98
N ASP A 86 5.03 24.48 -24.96
CA ASP A 86 6.50 24.32 -25.04
C ASP A 86 6.91 22.83 -24.94
N ALA A 87 6.11 22.00 -24.27
CA ALA A 87 6.32 20.57 -24.12
C ALA A 87 5.02 19.78 -24.30
N ASP A 88 5.15 18.48 -24.62
CA ASP A 88 4.05 17.52 -24.51
C ASP A 88 3.82 17.15 -23.05
N TRP A 89 2.63 16.67 -22.73
CA TRP A 89 2.22 16.30 -21.36
C TRP A 89 2.33 17.45 -20.34
N ALA A 90 1.97 18.67 -20.74
CA ALA A 90 2.09 19.88 -19.93
C ALA A 90 0.74 20.26 -19.29
N PRO A 91 0.45 19.86 -18.03
CA PRO A 91 -0.84 20.18 -17.40
C PRO A 91 -1.05 21.66 -17.12
N GLY A 92 0.03 22.43 -16.97
CA GLY A 92 -0.03 23.89 -16.78
C GLY A 92 -0.09 24.72 -18.07
N CYS A 93 -0.22 24.10 -19.22
CA CYS A 93 -0.23 24.86 -20.50
C CYS A 93 -1.59 25.46 -20.82
N ASP A 94 -1.73 26.75 -20.72
CA ASP A 94 -2.96 27.52 -21.03
C ASP A 94 -3.41 27.42 -22.49
N LYS A 95 -2.47 27.11 -23.41
CA LYS A 95 -2.84 26.88 -24.83
C LYS A 95 -3.59 25.55 -25.04
N ALA A 96 -3.51 24.61 -24.09
CA ALA A 96 -4.28 23.37 -24.07
C ALA A 96 -5.51 23.45 -23.15
N ALA A 97 -5.88 24.64 -22.70
CA ALA A 97 -6.99 24.84 -21.79
C ALA A 97 -8.35 24.66 -22.47
N LEU A 98 -9.28 24.09 -21.70
CA LEU A 98 -10.70 24.03 -22.04
C LEU A 98 -11.45 25.24 -21.44
N THR A 99 -12.46 25.71 -22.11
CA THR A 99 -13.32 26.80 -21.63
C THR A 99 -14.63 26.25 -21.11
N ARG A 100 -15.00 26.62 -19.88
CA ARG A 100 -16.25 26.24 -19.24
C ARG A 100 -17.40 27.05 -19.82
N ASP A 101 -18.47 26.39 -20.21
CA ASP A 101 -19.70 27.04 -20.59
C ASP A 101 -20.61 27.35 -19.38
N ALA A 102 -21.76 28.02 -19.64
CA ALA A 102 -22.71 28.33 -18.59
C ALA A 102 -23.39 27.10 -17.96
N THR A 103 -23.26 25.94 -18.56
CA THR A 103 -23.88 24.68 -18.12
C THR A 103 -22.90 23.79 -17.32
N GLY A 104 -21.64 24.20 -17.22
CA GLY A 104 -20.62 23.47 -16.47
C GLY A 104 -19.80 22.47 -17.29
N VAL A 105 -20.02 22.38 -18.59
CA VAL A 105 -19.23 21.56 -19.51
C VAL A 105 -18.04 22.38 -20.02
N TYR A 106 -16.87 21.79 -20.06
CA TYR A 106 -15.65 22.38 -20.60
C TYR A 106 -15.39 21.90 -22.01
N THR A 107 -15.07 22.84 -22.92
CA THR A 107 -14.80 22.49 -24.33
C THR A 107 -13.68 23.34 -24.93
N ALA A 108 -12.94 22.76 -25.88
CA ALA A 108 -12.07 23.51 -26.79
C ALA A 108 -11.89 22.73 -28.10
N THR A 109 -11.63 23.46 -29.18
CA THR A 109 -11.36 22.87 -30.49
C THR A 109 -9.95 23.19 -30.94
N PHE A 110 -9.21 22.20 -31.37
CA PHE A 110 -7.84 22.31 -31.86
C PHE A 110 -7.71 21.70 -33.25
N THR A 111 -6.93 22.31 -34.10
CA THR A 111 -6.56 21.70 -35.41
C THR A 111 -5.24 20.99 -35.26
N LEU A 112 -5.30 19.66 -35.31
CA LEU A 112 -4.16 18.78 -35.04
C LEU A 112 -3.74 18.04 -36.31
N PRO A 113 -2.42 17.83 -36.56
CA PRO A 113 -1.92 17.06 -37.69
C PRO A 113 -2.28 15.57 -37.58
N ALA A 114 -2.06 14.81 -38.65
CA ALA A 114 -2.14 13.35 -38.62
C ALA A 114 -1.15 12.78 -37.58
N GLY A 115 -1.59 11.79 -36.80
CA GLY A 115 -0.75 11.16 -35.76
C GLY A 115 -1.55 10.29 -34.81
N ASP A 116 -0.81 9.56 -33.98
CA ASP A 116 -1.35 8.78 -32.85
C ASP A 116 -1.18 9.59 -31.57
N TYR A 117 -2.27 9.83 -30.87
CA TYR A 117 -2.31 10.71 -29.73
C TYR A 117 -2.83 10.02 -28.49
N GLN A 118 -2.30 10.47 -27.34
CA GLN A 118 -2.77 10.09 -26.01
C GLN A 118 -2.91 11.33 -25.13
N TYR A 119 -3.91 11.37 -24.25
CA TYR A 119 -4.15 12.49 -23.36
C TYR A 119 -4.92 12.10 -22.11
N LYS A 120 -4.96 13.03 -21.16
CA LYS A 120 -5.83 13.04 -19.97
C LYS A 120 -6.43 14.45 -19.83
N VAL A 121 -7.29 14.66 -18.85
CA VAL A 121 -7.65 15.99 -18.36
C VAL A 121 -6.94 16.25 -17.03
N ALA A 122 -6.50 17.50 -16.80
CA ALA A 122 -5.93 17.96 -15.54
C ALA A 122 -6.63 19.24 -15.08
N GLU A 123 -6.89 19.34 -13.77
CA GLU A 123 -7.48 20.52 -13.13
C GLU A 123 -6.40 21.24 -12.28
N GLY A 124 -6.44 22.57 -12.20
CA GLY A 124 -5.53 23.36 -11.41
C GLY A 124 -4.12 23.54 -11.99
N GLY A 125 -3.85 23.08 -13.22
CA GLY A 125 -2.57 23.27 -13.90
C GLY A 125 -1.44 22.34 -13.44
N SER A 126 -1.74 21.31 -12.64
CA SER A 126 -0.81 20.28 -12.16
C SER A 126 -1.40 18.88 -12.41
N TRP A 127 -0.62 17.83 -12.07
CA TRP A 127 -1.09 16.44 -12.10
C TRP A 127 -1.83 16.01 -10.82
N ASP A 128 -1.92 16.87 -9.81
CA ASP A 128 -2.51 16.54 -8.50
C ASP A 128 -3.99 16.13 -8.62
N THR A 129 -4.69 16.77 -9.57
CA THR A 129 -6.07 16.39 -9.92
C THR A 129 -6.13 16.11 -11.41
N SER A 130 -6.17 14.84 -11.78
CA SER A 130 -6.25 14.43 -13.18
C SER A 130 -7.18 13.23 -13.37
N PHE A 131 -7.81 13.16 -14.57
CA PHE A 131 -8.74 12.07 -14.90
C PHE A 131 -8.42 11.51 -16.28
N GLY A 132 -8.48 10.19 -16.39
CA GLY A 132 -8.18 9.46 -17.62
C GLY A 132 -9.40 8.74 -18.20
N ALA A 133 -9.17 7.59 -18.82
CA ALA A 133 -10.19 6.79 -19.46
C ALA A 133 -11.34 6.47 -18.50
N GLY A 134 -12.57 6.69 -18.96
CA GLY A 134 -13.78 6.45 -18.18
C GLY A 134 -14.06 7.46 -17.07
N GLY A 135 -13.26 8.52 -16.92
CA GLY A 135 -13.38 9.51 -15.83
C GLY A 135 -12.68 9.09 -14.55
N ALA A 136 -11.82 8.04 -14.60
CA ALA A 136 -11.11 7.55 -13.44
C ALA A 136 -10.02 8.56 -13.01
N ALA A 137 -9.95 8.86 -11.69
CA ALA A 137 -8.90 9.71 -11.12
C ALA A 137 -7.54 9.04 -11.32
N GLY A 138 -6.55 9.79 -11.84
CA GLY A 138 -5.25 9.24 -12.22
C GLY A 138 -5.27 8.18 -13.35
N GLY A 139 -6.46 7.85 -13.89
CA GLY A 139 -6.72 6.71 -14.79
C GLY A 139 -5.86 6.66 -16.05
N ALA A 140 -5.98 5.58 -16.82
CA ALA A 140 -5.21 5.35 -18.03
C ALA A 140 -5.38 6.47 -19.08
N ASN A 141 -4.36 6.68 -19.91
CA ASN A 141 -4.43 7.64 -21.02
C ASN A 141 -5.51 7.26 -22.02
N ILE A 142 -6.16 8.28 -22.60
CA ILE A 142 -7.16 8.12 -23.65
C ILE A 142 -6.46 8.27 -25.00
N SER A 143 -6.57 7.26 -25.85
CA SER A 143 -5.91 7.22 -27.16
C SER A 143 -6.86 7.57 -28.30
N TYR A 144 -6.35 8.30 -29.31
CA TYR A 144 -7.04 8.52 -30.59
C TYR A 144 -6.05 8.68 -31.74
N THR A 145 -6.50 8.42 -32.97
CA THR A 145 -5.67 8.50 -34.18
C THR A 145 -6.29 9.44 -35.20
N LEU A 146 -5.49 10.32 -35.78
CA LEU A 146 -5.87 11.15 -36.91
C LEU A 146 -5.12 10.74 -38.16
N THR A 147 -5.83 10.49 -39.26
CA THR A 147 -5.23 10.10 -40.55
C THR A 147 -4.83 11.30 -41.40
N GLU A 148 -5.38 12.48 -41.11
CA GLU A 148 -5.09 13.75 -41.76
C GLU A 148 -5.25 14.91 -40.77
N THR A 149 -4.80 16.09 -41.14
CA THR A 149 -4.97 17.28 -40.27
C THR A 149 -6.47 17.56 -40.08
N THR A 150 -6.94 17.51 -38.84
CA THR A 150 -8.35 17.53 -38.47
C THR A 150 -8.61 18.51 -37.32
N SER A 151 -9.75 19.17 -37.33
CA SER A 151 -10.25 19.92 -36.18
C SER A 151 -10.95 18.98 -35.21
N VAL A 152 -10.39 18.85 -34.02
CA VAL A 152 -10.87 17.96 -32.94
C VAL A 152 -11.42 18.84 -31.82
N THR A 153 -12.67 18.61 -31.41
CA THR A 153 -13.28 19.25 -30.24
C THR A 153 -13.22 18.29 -29.07
N PHE A 154 -12.67 18.76 -27.97
CA PHE A 154 -12.61 18.04 -26.69
C PHE A 154 -13.75 18.51 -25.79
N TYR A 155 -14.33 17.57 -25.05
CA TYR A 155 -15.38 17.81 -24.07
C TYR A 155 -14.94 17.21 -22.73
N TYR A 156 -15.16 17.95 -21.65
CA TYR A 156 -14.98 17.47 -20.30
C TYR A 156 -16.18 17.83 -19.44
N ASN A 157 -16.79 16.82 -18.87
CA ASN A 157 -17.91 16.95 -17.94
C ASN A 157 -17.38 16.82 -16.51
N GLN A 158 -17.30 17.93 -15.79
CA GLN A 158 -16.76 17.99 -14.45
C GLN A 158 -17.59 17.16 -13.42
N ALA A 159 -18.89 16.98 -13.67
CA ALA A 159 -19.74 16.20 -12.76
C ALA A 159 -19.51 14.68 -12.86
N THR A 160 -19.09 14.20 -14.04
CA THR A 160 -18.81 12.77 -14.28
C THR A 160 -17.31 12.46 -14.43
N HIS A 161 -16.48 13.51 -14.44
CA HIS A 161 -15.04 13.49 -14.77
C HIS A 161 -14.73 12.82 -16.12
N ARG A 162 -15.71 12.67 -16.99
CA ARG A 162 -15.50 12.09 -18.32
C ARG A 162 -14.96 13.13 -19.28
N VAL A 163 -13.89 12.73 -19.97
CA VAL A 163 -13.29 13.50 -21.05
C VAL A 163 -13.26 12.67 -22.32
N TRP A 164 -13.60 13.26 -23.44
CA TRP A 164 -13.65 12.62 -24.75
C TRP A 164 -13.50 13.64 -25.88
N ASN A 165 -13.42 13.22 -27.14
CA ASN A 165 -13.23 14.11 -28.25
C ASN A 165 -13.95 13.62 -29.53
N THR A 166 -14.12 14.55 -30.50
CA THR A 166 -14.83 14.29 -31.76
C THR A 166 -14.10 13.39 -32.75
N ALA A 167 -12.86 12.98 -32.48
CA ALA A 167 -12.18 11.99 -33.31
C ALA A 167 -12.61 10.55 -32.98
N THR A 168 -13.12 10.32 -31.78
CA THR A 168 -13.55 8.98 -31.31
C THR A 168 -15.06 8.89 -31.15
N ASP A 169 -15.74 9.97 -30.76
CA ASP A 169 -17.15 9.96 -30.37
C ASP A 169 -17.93 11.13 -30.97
N GLN A 170 -19.25 10.99 -31.03
CA GLN A 170 -20.14 12.02 -31.54
C GLN A 170 -20.66 12.89 -30.39
N MET A 171 -20.90 14.17 -30.67
CA MET A 171 -21.65 15.02 -29.75
C MET A 171 -23.13 14.64 -29.83
N VAL A 172 -23.67 14.11 -28.70
CA VAL A 172 -25.07 13.71 -28.55
C VAL A 172 -25.72 14.57 -27.47
N THR A 173 -26.85 15.25 -27.81
CA THR A 173 -27.58 16.06 -26.84
C THR A 173 -29.07 15.70 -26.81
N LEU A 174 -29.77 16.10 -25.75
CA LEU A 174 -31.18 15.82 -25.51
C LEU A 174 -31.99 17.10 -25.50
N PRO A 175 -32.27 17.75 -26.71
CA PRO A 175 -33.14 18.90 -26.76
C PRO A 175 -34.58 18.51 -26.43
N GLY A 176 -35.16 19.22 -25.45
CA GLY A 176 -36.48 18.92 -24.94
C GLY A 176 -37.13 20.06 -24.15
N SER A 177 -38.32 19.83 -23.63
CA SER A 177 -39.12 20.79 -22.88
C SER A 177 -38.57 21.11 -21.47
N PHE A 178 -37.49 20.48 -21.08
CA PHE A 178 -36.87 20.57 -19.75
C PHE A 178 -35.53 21.32 -19.71
N GLN A 179 -34.99 21.72 -20.85
CA GLN A 179 -33.63 22.26 -20.92
C GLN A 179 -33.47 23.59 -20.15
N LYS A 180 -34.51 24.41 -20.05
CA LYS A 180 -34.47 25.62 -19.19
C LYS A 180 -34.27 25.28 -17.72
N ALA A 181 -34.84 24.17 -17.24
CA ALA A 181 -34.64 23.72 -15.87
C ALA A 181 -33.20 23.25 -15.63
N LEU A 182 -32.47 22.89 -16.67
CA LEU A 182 -31.07 22.49 -16.62
C LEU A 182 -30.05 23.63 -16.85
N GLY A 183 -30.54 24.87 -17.05
CA GLY A 183 -29.68 26.04 -17.24
C GLY A 183 -29.49 26.49 -18.71
N CYS A 184 -30.14 25.86 -19.68
CA CYS A 184 -30.13 26.33 -21.06
C CYS A 184 -30.89 27.66 -21.22
N SER A 185 -30.51 28.46 -22.19
CA SER A 185 -31.16 29.75 -22.47
C SER A 185 -32.63 29.59 -22.87
N ASP A 186 -32.98 28.48 -23.53
CA ASP A 186 -34.35 28.11 -23.90
C ASP A 186 -34.50 26.59 -24.06
N ASN A 187 -35.73 26.11 -24.16
CA ASN A 187 -36.05 24.72 -24.48
C ASN A 187 -35.85 24.44 -25.97
N TRP A 188 -35.66 23.18 -26.32
CA TRP A 188 -35.51 22.71 -27.71
C TRP A 188 -34.28 23.29 -28.43
N LYS A 189 -33.14 23.36 -27.68
CA LYS A 189 -31.85 23.86 -28.13
C LYS A 189 -30.87 22.70 -28.27
N PRO A 190 -30.67 22.16 -29.50
CA PRO A 190 -29.73 21.06 -29.72
C PRO A 190 -28.27 21.41 -29.40
N GLU A 191 -27.92 22.71 -29.49
CA GLU A 191 -26.60 23.26 -29.19
C GLU A 191 -26.30 23.42 -27.69
N CYS A 192 -27.31 23.29 -26.82
CA CYS A 192 -27.11 23.46 -25.39
C CYS A 192 -26.43 22.20 -24.78
N LEU A 193 -25.33 22.41 -24.05
CA LEU A 193 -24.54 21.35 -23.49
C LEU A 193 -25.02 20.83 -22.11
N ALA A 194 -26.04 21.47 -21.48
CA ALA A 194 -26.58 20.98 -20.21
C ALA A 194 -27.02 19.50 -20.28
N PRO A 195 -27.76 19.04 -21.30
CA PRO A 195 -28.06 17.62 -21.49
C PRO A 195 -27.11 16.94 -22.50
N LEU A 196 -25.82 17.28 -22.49
CA LEU A 196 -24.81 16.54 -23.25
C LEU A 196 -24.66 15.14 -22.69
N MET A 197 -24.68 14.12 -23.55
CA MET A 197 -24.54 12.74 -23.20
C MET A 197 -23.06 12.32 -23.24
N ASP A 198 -22.60 11.63 -22.20
CA ASP A 198 -21.26 11.08 -22.10
C ASP A 198 -21.16 9.74 -22.84
N PRO A 199 -20.13 9.51 -23.68
CA PRO A 199 -19.91 8.21 -24.33
C PRO A 199 -19.43 7.16 -23.32
N MET A 200 -20.08 5.97 -23.37
CA MET A 200 -19.76 4.82 -22.50
C MET A 200 -18.99 3.73 -23.23
N GLY A 201 -18.66 3.94 -24.50
CA GLY A 201 -18.07 2.94 -25.39
C GLY A 201 -19.11 2.08 -26.10
N GLY A 202 -18.69 1.40 -27.18
CA GLY A 202 -19.57 0.53 -27.95
C GLY A 202 -20.77 1.21 -28.61
N GLY A 203 -20.73 2.54 -28.78
CA GLY A 203 -21.83 3.31 -29.36
C GLY A 203 -22.95 3.67 -28.38
N THR A 204 -22.76 3.43 -27.09
CA THR A 204 -23.71 3.79 -26.02
C THR A 204 -23.34 5.15 -25.44
N TYR A 205 -24.33 6.00 -25.21
CA TYR A 205 -24.24 7.32 -24.60
C TYR A 205 -25.19 7.45 -23.43
N THR A 206 -24.78 8.10 -22.33
CA THR A 206 -25.62 8.29 -21.15
C THR A 206 -25.65 9.73 -20.68
N TYR A 207 -26.80 10.14 -20.15
CA TYR A 207 -26.95 11.39 -19.40
C TYR A 207 -27.88 11.12 -18.21
N ALA A 208 -27.55 11.63 -17.02
CA ALA A 208 -28.39 11.47 -15.85
C ALA A 208 -28.54 12.79 -15.12
N THR A 209 -29.74 13.08 -14.61
CA THR A 209 -30.01 14.32 -13.86
C THR A 209 -31.12 14.12 -12.82
N SER A 210 -30.94 14.72 -11.64
CA SER A 210 -31.96 14.84 -10.58
C SER A 210 -32.53 16.26 -10.49
N ALA A 211 -32.10 17.18 -11.36
CA ALA A 211 -32.48 18.58 -11.31
C ALA A 211 -33.85 18.87 -11.93
N LEU A 212 -34.54 17.86 -12.47
CA LEU A 212 -35.84 18.07 -13.10
C LEU A 212 -36.96 18.24 -12.08
N PRO A 213 -37.76 19.33 -12.11
CA PRO A 213 -38.96 19.43 -11.32
C PRO A 213 -39.98 18.33 -11.66
N GLU A 214 -40.92 18.08 -10.76
CA GLU A 214 -42.05 17.18 -11.04
C GLU A 214 -42.81 17.69 -12.27
N GLY A 215 -43.01 16.81 -13.25
CA GLY A 215 -43.67 17.19 -14.51
C GLY A 215 -43.65 16.09 -15.57
N SER A 216 -44.31 16.44 -16.68
CA SER A 216 -44.25 15.62 -17.91
C SER A 216 -43.45 16.37 -18.96
N TYR A 217 -42.58 15.67 -19.65
CA TYR A 217 -41.55 16.21 -20.52
C TYR A 217 -41.56 15.52 -21.89
N GLU A 218 -41.08 16.25 -22.87
CA GLU A 218 -40.84 15.75 -24.23
C GLU A 218 -39.42 16.07 -24.69
N LEU A 219 -38.82 15.15 -25.46
CA LEU A 219 -37.47 15.36 -26.00
C LEU A 219 -37.23 14.62 -27.31
N LYS A 220 -36.11 14.95 -27.94
CA LYS A 220 -35.46 14.20 -29.02
C LYS A 220 -34.00 14.00 -28.73
N VAL A 221 -33.34 13.09 -29.44
CA VAL A 221 -31.88 12.99 -29.52
C VAL A 221 -31.43 13.83 -30.71
N ALA A 222 -30.43 14.69 -30.53
CA ALA A 222 -29.78 15.44 -31.59
C ALA A 222 -28.28 15.15 -31.66
N ILE A 223 -27.76 15.00 -32.87
CA ILE A 223 -26.35 14.73 -33.13
C ILE A 223 -25.66 15.98 -33.66
N GLY A 224 -24.41 16.25 -33.19
CA GLY A 224 -23.61 17.38 -33.66
C GLY A 224 -24.19 18.76 -33.32
N GLY A 225 -24.99 18.87 -32.26
CA GLY A 225 -25.50 20.14 -31.75
C GLY A 225 -26.46 20.87 -32.69
N SER A 226 -27.12 20.16 -33.59
CA SER A 226 -28.05 20.74 -34.59
C SER A 226 -29.24 19.84 -34.88
N TRP A 227 -30.28 20.40 -35.53
CA TRP A 227 -31.43 19.61 -35.96
C TRP A 227 -31.20 18.83 -37.26
N ASN A 228 -30.02 18.91 -37.88
CA ASN A 228 -29.74 18.25 -39.17
C ASN A 228 -29.83 16.73 -39.04
N GLU A 229 -29.41 16.21 -37.93
CA GLU A 229 -29.54 14.80 -37.57
C GLU A 229 -30.21 14.70 -36.20
N ASN A 230 -31.39 14.13 -36.16
CA ASN A 230 -32.13 13.94 -34.90
C ASN A 230 -33.04 12.70 -34.95
N TYR A 231 -33.27 12.14 -33.79
CA TYR A 231 -34.05 10.89 -33.63
C TYR A 231 -35.12 11.06 -32.57
N GLY A 232 -36.31 10.54 -32.86
CA GLY A 232 -37.43 10.50 -31.91
C GLY A 232 -37.81 9.07 -31.52
N GLN A 233 -39.07 8.91 -31.14
CA GLN A 233 -39.58 7.66 -30.62
C GLN A 233 -39.22 6.49 -31.53
N ASP A 234 -38.85 5.37 -30.91
CA ASP A 234 -38.37 4.13 -31.52
C ASP A 234 -37.09 4.27 -32.41
N GLY A 235 -36.33 5.35 -32.23
CA GLY A 235 -35.11 5.61 -33.01
C GLY A 235 -35.40 6.16 -34.41
N ALA A 236 -36.61 6.62 -34.69
CA ALA A 236 -37.01 7.14 -36.01
C ALA A 236 -36.35 8.49 -36.31
N ALA A 237 -35.68 8.62 -37.45
CA ALA A 237 -35.09 9.89 -37.90
C ALA A 237 -36.19 10.96 -38.08
N GLY A 238 -36.05 12.12 -37.41
CA GLY A 238 -37.05 13.16 -37.36
C GLY A 238 -38.39 12.76 -36.71
N GLY A 239 -38.48 11.59 -36.08
CA GLY A 239 -39.68 10.96 -35.52
C GLY A 239 -40.41 11.76 -34.44
N ALA A 240 -41.49 11.21 -33.89
CA ALA A 240 -42.25 11.82 -32.81
C ALA A 240 -41.37 12.01 -31.57
N ASN A 241 -41.69 12.95 -30.69
CA ASN A 241 -40.93 13.18 -29.46
C ASN A 241 -41.06 12.00 -28.52
N TYR A 242 -39.96 11.64 -27.83
CA TYR A 242 -40.05 10.81 -26.64
C TYR A 242 -40.83 11.57 -25.57
N GLN A 243 -41.62 10.85 -24.76
CA GLN A 243 -42.39 11.41 -23.66
C GLN A 243 -42.02 10.67 -22.36
N PHE A 244 -41.82 11.40 -21.28
CA PHE A 244 -41.61 10.84 -19.95
C PHE A 244 -42.17 11.76 -18.87
N ALA A 245 -42.40 11.21 -17.69
CA ALA A 245 -42.79 11.98 -16.51
C ALA A 245 -41.86 11.61 -15.35
N THR A 246 -41.53 12.60 -14.52
CA THR A 246 -40.76 12.38 -13.30
C THR A 246 -41.38 13.14 -12.14
N LYS A 247 -41.01 12.68 -10.95
CA LYS A 247 -41.27 13.38 -9.67
C LYS A 247 -40.04 14.14 -9.23
N ALA A 248 -40.22 15.12 -8.34
CA ALA A 248 -39.10 15.80 -7.73
C ALA A 248 -38.18 14.79 -7.01
N ASN A 249 -36.88 15.06 -7.05
CA ASN A 249 -35.82 14.22 -6.42
C ASN A 249 -35.69 12.80 -7.00
N LYS A 250 -36.14 12.56 -8.23
CA LYS A 250 -35.82 11.35 -8.98
C LYS A 250 -34.65 11.57 -9.90
N LEU A 251 -33.70 10.64 -9.95
CA LEU A 251 -32.66 10.58 -10.96
C LEU A 251 -33.28 10.02 -12.23
N VAL A 252 -33.31 10.83 -13.28
CA VAL A 252 -33.73 10.39 -14.63
C VAL A 252 -32.47 10.10 -15.42
N THR A 253 -32.32 8.85 -15.82
CA THR A 253 -31.20 8.37 -16.66
C THR A 253 -31.69 8.15 -18.07
N PHE A 254 -30.98 8.72 -19.01
CA PHE A 254 -31.18 8.59 -20.45
C PHE A 254 -30.03 7.76 -21.02
N THR A 255 -30.35 6.70 -21.75
CA THR A 255 -29.37 5.82 -22.41
C THR A 255 -29.66 5.75 -23.89
N TYR A 256 -28.75 6.24 -24.71
CA TYR A 256 -28.87 6.26 -26.18
C TYR A 256 -27.91 5.26 -26.80
N ASP A 257 -28.42 4.45 -27.72
CA ASP A 257 -27.65 3.52 -28.55
C ASP A 257 -27.55 4.07 -29.97
N SER A 258 -26.36 4.41 -30.43
CA SER A 258 -26.11 5.03 -31.72
C SER A 258 -26.26 4.06 -32.91
N ALA A 259 -26.26 2.75 -32.68
CA ALA A 259 -26.45 1.78 -33.75
C ALA A 259 -27.94 1.55 -34.06
N THR A 260 -28.79 1.64 -33.05
CA THR A 260 -30.25 1.47 -33.18
C THR A 260 -31.00 2.79 -33.15
N HIS A 261 -30.33 3.90 -32.77
CA HIS A 261 -30.87 5.23 -32.53
C HIS A 261 -31.97 5.28 -31.48
N LYS A 262 -32.04 4.30 -30.59
CA LYS A 262 -33.06 4.24 -29.55
C LYS A 262 -32.54 4.89 -28.26
N LEU A 263 -33.47 5.57 -27.60
CA LEU A 263 -33.28 6.18 -26.29
C LEU A 263 -34.14 5.42 -25.27
N ASP A 264 -33.51 4.90 -24.25
CA ASP A 264 -34.17 4.39 -23.05
C ASP A 264 -34.19 5.49 -21.97
N ILE A 265 -35.28 5.57 -21.22
CA ILE A 265 -35.48 6.58 -20.17
C ILE A 265 -35.92 5.86 -18.89
N ALA A 266 -35.09 5.87 -17.88
CA ALA A 266 -35.35 5.24 -16.59
C ALA A 266 -35.38 6.30 -15.48
N ALA A 267 -36.27 6.16 -14.53
CA ALA A 267 -36.31 7.00 -13.33
C ALA A 267 -36.09 6.15 -12.08
N SER A 268 -35.14 6.56 -11.24
CA SER A 268 -34.83 5.96 -9.96
C SER A 268 -34.79 7.01 -8.86
N ASP A 269 -34.64 6.60 -7.59
CA ASP A 269 -34.33 7.54 -6.54
C ASP A 269 -32.99 8.21 -6.79
N ALA A 270 -32.90 9.52 -6.60
CA ALA A 270 -31.61 10.22 -6.75
C ALA A 270 -30.67 9.74 -5.62
N PRO A 271 -29.38 9.51 -5.93
CA PRO A 271 -28.40 9.23 -4.92
C PRO A 271 -28.37 10.37 -3.89
N VAL A 272 -28.51 10.02 -2.62
CA VAL A 272 -28.34 10.96 -1.51
C VAL A 272 -26.85 11.07 -1.20
N ALA A 273 -26.34 12.28 -0.96
CA ALA A 273 -24.94 12.51 -0.69
C ALA A 273 -24.42 11.58 0.44
N GLY A 274 -23.28 10.92 0.22
CA GLY A 274 -22.68 9.97 1.17
C GLY A 274 -23.31 8.58 1.23
N SER A 275 -24.33 8.28 0.42
CA SER A 275 -24.96 6.96 0.38
C SER A 275 -23.98 5.91 -0.15
N GLY A 276 -23.83 4.81 0.60
CA GLY A 276 -22.87 3.74 0.26
C GLY A 276 -21.44 4.03 0.74
N GLU A 277 -21.20 5.15 1.41
CA GLU A 277 -19.91 5.57 1.94
C GLU A 277 -19.95 5.64 3.48
N GLN A 278 -18.78 5.75 4.13
CA GLN A 278 -18.62 5.93 5.57
C GLN A 278 -17.84 7.22 5.84
N ARG A 279 -18.47 8.38 5.68
CA ARG A 279 -17.82 9.70 5.80
C ARG A 279 -17.89 10.33 7.18
N ALA A 280 -18.82 9.89 8.02
CA ALA A 280 -18.88 10.33 9.42
C ALA A 280 -17.95 9.48 10.28
N TYR A 281 -17.51 10.02 11.43
CA TYR A 281 -16.73 9.29 12.43
C TYR A 281 -17.47 9.30 13.76
N TRP A 282 -17.42 8.22 14.51
CA TRP A 282 -17.83 8.19 15.89
C TRP A 282 -16.58 8.30 16.77
N VAL A 283 -16.43 9.39 17.53
CA VAL A 283 -15.14 9.72 18.17
C VAL A 283 -15.10 9.51 19.69
N THR A 284 -16.23 9.67 20.39
CA THR A 284 -16.37 9.32 21.81
C THR A 284 -17.73 8.66 22.04
N SER A 285 -18.02 8.14 23.22
CA SER A 285 -19.29 7.45 23.53
C SER A 285 -20.54 8.19 23.04
N ASN A 286 -20.51 9.52 22.96
CA ASN A 286 -21.66 10.35 22.58
C ASN A 286 -21.37 11.47 21.57
N ILE A 287 -20.20 11.54 20.98
CA ILE A 287 -19.84 12.53 19.95
C ILE A 287 -19.52 11.84 18.63
N LEU A 288 -20.20 12.27 17.57
CA LEU A 288 -19.87 11.93 16.19
C LEU A 288 -19.31 13.16 15.47
N ALA A 289 -18.47 12.95 14.48
CA ALA A 289 -17.89 13.99 13.65
C ALA A 289 -18.56 13.95 12.26
N TRP A 290 -19.14 15.07 11.85
CA TRP A 290 -19.81 15.23 10.57
C TRP A 290 -18.97 16.04 9.60
N PRO A 291 -18.68 15.54 8.38
CA PRO A 291 -17.85 16.25 7.42
C PRO A 291 -18.59 17.42 6.76
N VAL A 292 -17.90 18.53 6.59
CA VAL A 292 -18.48 19.70 5.90
C VAL A 292 -18.73 19.44 4.41
N SER A 293 -18.07 18.45 3.82
CA SER A 293 -18.29 18.04 2.42
C SER A 293 -19.68 17.49 2.12
N LEU A 294 -20.42 17.08 3.15
CA LEU A 294 -21.81 16.61 3.04
C LEU A 294 -22.86 17.71 3.32
N LEU A 295 -22.44 18.96 3.53
CA LEU A 295 -23.38 20.07 3.67
C LEU A 295 -24.04 20.40 2.32
N PRO A 296 -25.31 20.79 2.31
CA PRO A 296 -25.98 21.20 1.08
C PRO A 296 -25.28 22.40 0.41
N GLN A 297 -25.35 22.46 -0.89
CA GLN A 297 -24.78 23.57 -1.65
C GLN A 297 -25.22 24.94 -1.11
N GLY A 298 -24.25 25.82 -0.82
CA GLY A 298 -24.49 27.16 -0.28
C GLY A 298 -24.68 27.21 1.24
N VAL A 299 -24.68 26.07 1.92
CA VAL A 299 -24.68 26.02 3.39
C VAL A 299 -23.25 25.94 3.90
N THR A 300 -22.87 26.89 4.75
CA THR A 300 -21.54 26.94 5.37
C THR A 300 -21.53 26.28 6.74
N ARG A 301 -20.36 25.83 7.19
CA ARG A 301 -20.15 25.33 8.55
C ARG A 301 -20.63 26.32 9.62
N ALA A 302 -20.32 27.61 9.45
CA ALA A 302 -20.72 28.66 10.38
C ALA A 302 -22.25 28.73 10.54
N GLN A 303 -23.02 28.62 9.44
CA GLN A 303 -24.49 28.61 9.48
C GLN A 303 -25.07 27.37 10.17
N VAL A 304 -24.36 26.24 10.12
CA VAL A 304 -24.77 25.05 10.91
C VAL A 304 -24.53 25.29 12.40
N LEU A 305 -23.38 25.85 12.76
CA LEU A 305 -22.99 26.09 14.16
C LEU A 305 -23.82 27.16 14.84
N ASP A 306 -24.25 28.21 14.13
CA ASP A 306 -25.09 29.28 14.66
C ASP A 306 -26.60 28.97 14.59
N GLY A 307 -26.96 27.82 13.99
CA GLY A 307 -28.34 27.35 13.84
C GLY A 307 -29.14 28.08 12.75
N SER A 308 -28.51 28.93 11.92
CA SER A 308 -29.19 29.63 10.83
C SER A 308 -29.48 28.71 9.63
N ALA A 309 -28.69 27.64 9.47
CA ALA A 309 -29.03 26.56 8.56
C ALA A 309 -30.09 25.66 9.24
N ALA A 310 -31.28 25.56 8.62
CA ALA A 310 -32.37 24.72 9.15
C ALA A 310 -32.10 23.23 8.85
N LEU A 311 -30.96 22.70 9.32
CA LEU A 311 -30.59 21.29 9.20
C LEU A 311 -30.83 20.55 10.52
N THR A 312 -31.29 19.30 10.43
CA THR A 312 -31.40 18.36 11.55
C THR A 312 -30.60 17.10 11.23
N TYR A 313 -30.15 16.43 12.28
CA TYR A 313 -29.31 15.23 12.18
C TYR A 313 -29.93 14.09 13.00
N GLU A 314 -29.86 12.88 12.47
CA GLU A 314 -30.34 11.68 13.14
C GLU A 314 -29.27 10.60 13.12
N LEU A 315 -29.04 9.99 14.29
CA LEU A 315 -28.33 8.72 14.36
C LEU A 315 -29.27 7.61 13.92
N VAL A 316 -28.81 6.82 12.97
CA VAL A 316 -29.54 5.69 12.38
C VAL A 316 -28.88 4.40 12.83
N THR A 317 -29.63 3.52 13.49
CA THR A 317 -29.12 2.22 13.97
C THR A 317 -30.01 1.08 13.51
N SER A 318 -29.38 -0.01 13.03
CA SER A 318 -30.08 -1.25 12.71
C SER A 318 -29.27 -2.44 13.22
N PRO A 319 -29.80 -3.21 14.19
CA PRO A 319 -29.07 -4.32 14.80
C PRO A 319 -28.63 -5.40 13.81
N GLU A 320 -29.44 -5.69 12.79
CA GLU A 320 -29.15 -6.76 11.81
C GLU A 320 -28.69 -6.23 10.45
N GLY A 321 -28.56 -4.89 10.32
CA GLY A 321 -28.32 -4.27 9.03
C GLY A 321 -29.61 -3.96 8.26
N GLY A 322 -29.46 -3.53 7.01
CA GLY A 322 -30.60 -3.23 6.13
C GLY A 322 -31.20 -1.83 6.32
N ALA A 323 -30.57 -0.95 7.12
CA ALA A 323 -30.91 0.46 7.13
C ALA A 323 -30.53 1.09 5.77
N GLY A 324 -31.45 1.83 5.19
CA GLY A 324 -31.27 2.48 3.90
C GLY A 324 -32.26 3.60 3.68
N LEU A 325 -32.33 4.07 2.47
CA LEU A 325 -33.26 5.12 2.04
C LEU A 325 -34.29 4.56 1.05
N SER A 326 -35.55 4.99 1.24
CA SER A 326 -36.61 4.79 0.24
C SER A 326 -37.47 6.01 0.19
N ASP A 327 -37.72 6.54 -1.01
CA ASP A 327 -38.50 7.77 -1.25
C ASP A 327 -38.04 8.97 -0.40
N GLY A 328 -36.71 9.11 -0.19
CA GLY A 328 -36.12 10.22 0.56
C GLY A 328 -36.26 10.12 2.09
N ALA A 329 -36.69 8.96 2.62
CA ALA A 329 -36.82 8.71 4.05
C ALA A 329 -35.97 7.51 4.49
N VAL A 330 -35.49 7.51 5.74
CA VAL A 330 -34.78 6.39 6.34
C VAL A 330 -35.74 5.21 6.55
N THR A 331 -35.31 4.02 6.15
CA THR A 331 -36.08 2.78 6.31
C THR A 331 -35.21 1.68 6.93
N GLY A 332 -35.84 0.65 7.51
CA GLY A 332 -35.14 -0.53 8.05
C GLY A 332 -34.32 -0.25 9.33
N ALA A 333 -34.57 0.87 10.01
CA ALA A 333 -33.76 1.28 11.15
C ALA A 333 -34.57 2.04 12.22
N THR A 334 -33.98 2.18 13.41
CA THR A 334 -34.37 3.13 14.44
C THR A 334 -33.57 4.42 14.26
N THR A 335 -34.24 5.57 14.41
CA THR A 335 -33.57 6.88 14.35
C THR A 335 -33.69 7.59 15.72
N SER A 336 -32.64 8.33 16.08
CA SER A 336 -32.61 9.19 17.26
C SER A 336 -31.93 10.52 16.93
N ALA A 337 -32.47 11.62 17.48
CA ALA A 337 -31.95 12.97 17.14
C ALA A 337 -30.52 13.16 17.63
N LEU A 338 -29.69 13.78 16.77
CA LEU A 338 -28.38 14.31 17.12
C LEU A 338 -28.44 15.82 17.24
N THR A 339 -27.73 16.40 18.20
CA THR A 339 -27.66 17.85 18.38
C THR A 339 -26.31 18.38 17.95
N VAL A 340 -26.27 19.49 17.22
CA VAL A 340 -25.02 20.18 16.86
C VAL A 340 -24.36 20.68 18.16
N ALA A 341 -23.11 20.24 18.40
CA ALA A 341 -22.36 20.51 19.62
C ALA A 341 -21.17 21.48 19.43
N GLY A 342 -20.99 21.99 18.23
CA GLY A 342 -19.90 22.92 17.91
C GLY A 342 -18.71 22.26 17.26
N ASP A 343 -17.52 22.63 17.74
CA ASP A 343 -16.26 22.03 17.31
C ASP A 343 -16.01 20.68 17.99
N LEU A 344 -15.22 19.83 17.37
CA LEU A 344 -14.75 18.61 18.03
C LEU A 344 -13.86 18.97 19.24
N PRO A 345 -13.84 18.14 20.29
CA PRO A 345 -12.90 18.31 21.40
C PRO A 345 -11.43 18.37 20.91
N SER A 346 -10.62 19.22 21.54
CA SER A 346 -9.22 19.41 21.12
C SER A 346 -8.38 18.14 21.23
N GLU A 347 -8.67 17.29 22.20
CA GLU A 347 -8.04 15.97 22.35
C GLU A 347 -8.32 15.07 21.15
N VAL A 348 -9.52 15.13 20.58
CA VAL A 348 -9.88 14.36 19.37
C VAL A 348 -9.12 14.88 18.14
N THR A 349 -9.10 16.19 17.92
CA THR A 349 -8.41 16.77 16.76
C THR A 349 -6.88 16.73 16.87
N THR A 350 -6.35 16.53 18.07
CA THR A 350 -4.92 16.26 18.29
C THR A 350 -4.57 14.80 17.95
N ALA A 351 -5.44 13.85 18.39
CA ALA A 351 -5.26 12.43 18.09
C ALA A 351 -5.56 12.10 16.61
N HIS A 352 -6.51 12.81 16.01
CA HIS A 352 -6.97 12.61 14.64
C HIS A 352 -6.96 13.94 13.86
N PRO A 353 -5.80 14.41 13.38
CA PRO A 353 -5.67 15.71 12.70
C PRO A 353 -6.53 15.84 11.43
N ASN A 354 -6.81 14.72 10.76
CA ASN A 354 -7.68 14.63 9.58
C ASN A 354 -9.14 15.03 9.87
N LEU A 355 -9.56 15.06 11.14
CA LEU A 355 -10.92 15.47 11.56
C LEU A 355 -11.02 16.98 11.85
N ASN A 356 -9.95 17.74 11.64
CA ASN A 356 -10.02 19.19 11.78
C ASN A 356 -11.07 19.78 10.84
N GLY A 357 -11.91 20.67 11.38
CA GLY A 357 -13.01 21.31 10.64
C GLY A 357 -14.32 20.51 10.56
N TYR A 358 -14.37 19.28 11.02
CA TYR A 358 -15.61 18.53 11.16
C TYR A 358 -16.53 19.18 12.19
N ILE A 359 -17.84 18.92 12.10
CA ILE A 359 -18.87 19.42 13.02
C ILE A 359 -19.14 18.34 14.07
N ALA A 360 -19.07 18.69 15.36
CA ALA A 360 -19.44 17.77 16.43
C ALA A 360 -20.97 17.62 16.51
N LEU A 361 -21.44 16.39 16.42
CA LEU A 361 -22.84 15.98 16.65
C LEU A 361 -22.92 15.16 17.92
N LYS A 362 -23.78 15.54 18.85
CA LYS A 362 -23.95 14.86 20.13
C LYS A 362 -25.15 13.93 20.10
N ALA A 363 -24.93 12.67 20.41
CA ALA A 363 -25.98 11.66 20.65
C ALA A 363 -26.43 11.65 22.10
N SER A 364 -27.70 11.28 22.33
CA SER A 364 -28.26 11.06 23.66
C SER A 364 -28.07 9.59 24.06
N LEU A 365 -26.83 9.10 24.03
CA LEU A 365 -26.44 7.75 24.41
C LEU A 365 -25.47 7.81 25.59
N ASP A 366 -25.55 6.84 26.49
CA ASP A 366 -24.48 6.50 27.43
C ASP A 366 -23.55 5.45 26.83
N GLU A 367 -22.50 5.10 27.56
CA GLU A 367 -21.51 4.09 27.05
C GLU A 367 -22.17 2.73 26.76
N ALA A 368 -23.16 2.30 27.53
CA ALA A 368 -23.85 1.02 27.32
C ALA A 368 -24.64 1.05 25.99
N GLY A 369 -25.36 2.15 25.73
CA GLY A 369 -26.08 2.36 24.48
C GLY A 369 -25.16 2.49 23.28
N ALA A 370 -23.98 3.13 23.43
CA ALA A 370 -22.96 3.20 22.39
C ALA A 370 -22.41 1.80 22.06
N ARG A 371 -22.05 1.01 23.08
CA ARG A 371 -21.55 -0.37 22.92
C ARG A 371 -22.55 -1.29 22.21
N GLU A 372 -23.84 -1.12 22.51
CA GLU A 372 -24.92 -1.89 21.85
C GLU A 372 -25.05 -1.47 20.38
N ALA A 373 -25.11 -0.16 20.10
CA ALA A 373 -25.23 0.35 18.74
C ALA A 373 -24.07 -0.10 17.83
N LEU A 374 -22.85 -0.17 18.37
CA LEU A 374 -21.64 -0.60 17.67
C LEU A 374 -21.67 -2.08 17.23
N THR A 375 -22.63 -2.89 17.70
CA THR A 375 -22.79 -4.28 17.25
C THR A 375 -23.61 -4.41 15.97
N GLY A 376 -24.19 -3.32 15.44
CA GLY A 376 -25.01 -3.32 14.24
C GLY A 376 -24.60 -2.25 13.24
N GLN A 377 -25.47 -2.03 12.26
CA GLN A 377 -25.29 -0.94 11.29
C GLN A 377 -25.49 0.42 11.94
N ILE A 378 -24.60 1.34 11.64
CA ILE A 378 -24.63 2.73 12.11
C ILE A 378 -24.52 3.65 10.91
N ALA A 379 -25.41 4.66 10.85
CA ALA A 379 -25.33 5.71 9.84
C ALA A 379 -25.81 7.04 10.47
N VAL A 380 -25.55 8.14 9.77
CA VAL A 380 -26.08 9.46 10.11
C VAL A 380 -26.87 9.98 8.91
N ALA A 381 -28.09 10.44 9.18
CA ALA A 381 -28.93 11.14 8.22
C ALA A 381 -28.95 12.63 8.53
N GLN A 382 -28.69 13.48 7.54
CA GLN A 382 -28.88 14.93 7.55
C GLN A 382 -30.14 15.28 6.79
N LYS A 383 -31.00 16.11 7.39
CA LYS A 383 -32.29 16.48 6.81
C LYS A 383 -32.46 17.98 6.69
N SER A 384 -33.20 18.40 5.64
CA SER A 384 -33.80 19.72 5.49
C SER A 384 -35.33 19.54 5.59
N GLY A 385 -35.95 19.89 6.71
CA GLY A 385 -37.34 19.52 6.99
C GLY A 385 -37.47 18.00 7.09
N GLU A 386 -38.37 17.41 6.27
CA GLU A 386 -38.59 15.96 6.25
C GLU A 386 -37.68 15.20 5.25
N THR A 387 -36.99 15.92 4.36
CA THR A 387 -36.19 15.29 3.30
C THR A 387 -34.76 15.01 3.76
N VAL A 388 -34.28 13.77 3.60
CA VAL A 388 -32.90 13.41 3.79
C VAL A 388 -32.08 13.93 2.60
N ASN A 389 -31.11 14.79 2.87
CA ASN A 389 -30.20 15.35 1.85
C ASN A 389 -28.77 14.82 1.93
N ALA A 390 -28.38 14.18 3.03
CA ALA A 390 -27.19 13.37 3.13
C ALA A 390 -27.41 12.17 4.03
N PHE A 391 -26.84 11.03 3.68
CA PHE A 391 -26.92 9.79 4.43
C PHE A 391 -25.59 9.04 4.30
N THR A 392 -24.89 8.77 5.40
CA THR A 392 -23.60 8.12 5.35
C THR A 392 -23.38 7.16 6.50
N GLY A 393 -22.68 6.08 6.27
CA GLY A 393 -22.13 5.21 7.31
C GLY A 393 -21.10 5.93 8.19
N VAL A 394 -20.65 5.24 9.23
CA VAL A 394 -19.80 5.82 10.27
C VAL A 394 -18.56 4.98 10.46
N GLN A 395 -17.38 5.59 10.40
CA GLN A 395 -16.12 4.97 10.80
C GLN A 395 -16.02 4.91 12.32
N ILE A 396 -15.66 3.74 12.86
CA ILE A 396 -15.84 3.43 14.29
C ILE A 396 -14.52 3.27 15.07
N ALA A 397 -13.36 3.30 14.43
CA ALA A 397 -12.11 3.07 15.13
C ALA A 397 -11.88 4.02 16.31
N PRO A 398 -12.09 5.35 16.23
CA PRO A 398 -11.85 6.23 17.34
C PRO A 398 -12.77 5.97 18.56
N VAL A 399 -14.05 5.61 18.35
CA VAL A 399 -14.94 5.32 19.46
C VAL A 399 -14.64 3.95 20.11
N LEU A 400 -14.16 2.98 19.33
CA LEU A 400 -13.70 1.70 19.89
C LEU A 400 -12.51 1.91 20.82
N ASP A 401 -11.54 2.74 20.41
CA ASP A 401 -10.41 3.12 21.27
C ASP A 401 -10.89 3.86 22.52
N SER A 402 -11.78 4.85 22.38
CA SER A 402 -12.34 5.60 23.50
C SER A 402 -13.06 4.72 24.52
N LEU A 403 -13.77 3.69 24.09
CA LEU A 403 -14.58 2.82 24.96
C LEU A 403 -13.81 1.63 25.54
N TYR A 404 -12.78 1.14 24.85
CA TYR A 404 -12.21 -0.16 25.17
C TYR A 404 -10.69 -0.14 25.43
N ALA A 405 -9.90 0.72 24.75
CA ALA A 405 -8.44 0.60 24.68
C ALA A 405 -7.78 0.56 26.08
N ALA A 406 -8.20 1.41 27.01
CA ALA A 406 -7.55 1.48 28.33
C ALA A 406 -7.64 0.17 29.15
N LYS A 407 -8.69 -0.62 28.95
CA LYS A 407 -8.84 -1.95 29.59
C LYS A 407 -8.31 -3.06 28.70
N ALA A 408 -8.56 -2.98 27.40
CA ALA A 408 -8.18 -3.98 26.43
C ALA A 408 -6.65 -4.15 26.33
N ALA A 409 -5.90 -3.05 26.35
CA ALA A 409 -4.43 -3.08 26.33
C ALA A 409 -3.76 -3.69 27.58
N GLN A 410 -4.54 -4.00 28.62
CA GLN A 410 -4.04 -4.69 29.82
C GLN A 410 -4.38 -6.19 29.84
N ALA A 411 -5.09 -6.66 28.83
CA ALA A 411 -5.52 -8.04 28.71
C ALA A 411 -4.58 -8.84 27.80
N SER A 412 -4.56 -10.15 27.99
CA SER A 412 -3.87 -11.07 27.07
C SER A 412 -4.84 -11.69 26.09
N TYR A 413 -4.38 -11.94 24.88
CA TYR A 413 -5.16 -12.50 23.77
C TYR A 413 -4.52 -13.77 23.22
N GLY A 414 -5.20 -14.45 22.29
CA GLY A 414 -4.78 -15.74 21.76
C GLY A 414 -4.90 -16.85 22.78
N VAL A 415 -3.93 -17.78 22.76
CA VAL A 415 -3.90 -18.95 23.65
C VAL A 415 -3.11 -18.63 24.92
N GLY A 416 -3.78 -18.71 26.07
CA GLY A 416 -3.17 -18.70 27.40
C GLY A 416 -3.26 -20.08 28.07
N TRP A 417 -2.79 -20.17 29.32
CA TRP A 417 -2.79 -21.42 30.08
C TRP A 417 -3.31 -21.16 31.49
N ASN A 418 -4.29 -21.95 31.96
CA ASN A 418 -4.78 -21.85 33.31
C ASN A 418 -3.86 -22.61 34.31
N GLU A 419 -4.12 -22.49 35.60
CA GLU A 419 -3.33 -23.12 36.64
C GLU A 419 -3.26 -24.67 36.53
N ALA A 420 -4.26 -25.30 35.91
CA ALA A 420 -4.29 -26.74 35.67
C ALA A 420 -3.48 -27.15 34.41
N GLY A 421 -2.94 -26.17 33.66
CA GLY A 421 -2.20 -26.40 32.43
C GLY A 421 -3.06 -26.64 31.20
N ASN A 422 -4.35 -26.30 31.27
CA ASN A 422 -5.24 -26.36 30.11
C ASN A 422 -5.20 -25.06 29.31
N PRO A 423 -5.30 -25.12 27.98
CA PRO A 423 -5.34 -23.91 27.14
C PRO A 423 -6.60 -23.09 27.43
N THR A 424 -6.45 -21.78 27.51
CA THR A 424 -7.52 -20.78 27.52
C THR A 424 -7.43 -19.97 26.25
N PHE A 425 -8.53 -19.34 25.82
CA PHE A 425 -8.60 -18.63 24.54
C PHE A 425 -9.23 -17.27 24.74
N ALA A 426 -8.69 -16.26 24.07
CA ALA A 426 -9.21 -14.89 24.14
C ALA A 426 -9.09 -14.18 22.79
N LEU A 427 -10.18 -13.53 22.37
CA LEU A 427 -10.26 -12.76 21.13
C LEU A 427 -10.82 -11.37 21.43
N TRP A 428 -10.21 -10.31 20.89
CA TRP A 428 -10.79 -8.98 20.93
C TRP A 428 -11.74 -8.79 19.75
N ALA A 429 -13.05 -8.69 20.03
CA ALA A 429 -14.09 -8.52 19.03
C ALA A 429 -15.24 -7.68 19.60
N PRO A 430 -15.01 -6.38 19.89
CA PRO A 430 -15.96 -5.53 20.62
C PRO A 430 -17.26 -5.30 19.86
N THR A 431 -17.29 -5.41 18.55
CA THR A 431 -18.45 -5.23 17.67
C THR A 431 -19.20 -6.53 17.41
N ALA A 432 -18.65 -7.67 17.81
CA ALA A 432 -19.29 -8.96 17.60
C ALA A 432 -20.56 -9.12 18.44
N LYS A 433 -21.58 -9.72 17.83
CA LYS A 433 -22.83 -10.13 18.50
C LYS A 433 -22.68 -11.44 19.22
N ASN A 434 -21.92 -12.36 18.65
CA ASN A 434 -21.63 -13.67 19.22
C ASN A 434 -20.28 -14.16 18.78
N VAL A 435 -19.57 -14.86 19.67
CA VAL A 435 -18.31 -15.52 19.38
C VAL A 435 -18.34 -16.95 19.94
N THR A 436 -17.98 -17.92 19.11
CA THR A 436 -17.90 -19.34 19.49
C THR A 436 -16.52 -19.87 19.11
N LEU A 437 -15.85 -20.55 20.01
CA LEU A 437 -14.63 -21.32 19.72
C LEU A 437 -15.05 -22.70 19.16
N LEU A 438 -14.55 -23.01 17.96
CA LEU A 438 -14.57 -24.36 17.41
C LEU A 438 -13.22 -25.01 17.66
N SER A 439 -13.17 -26.20 18.27
CA SER A 439 -11.92 -26.87 18.57
C SER A 439 -11.95 -28.36 18.21
N TRP A 440 -10.77 -28.87 17.84
CA TRP A 440 -10.54 -30.26 17.46
C TRP A 440 -9.33 -30.77 18.25
N ASN A 441 -9.59 -31.67 19.21
CA ASN A 441 -8.49 -32.35 19.90
C ASN A 441 -7.79 -33.35 18.98
N THR A 442 -6.47 -33.40 19.05
CA THR A 442 -5.68 -34.43 18.41
C THR A 442 -5.38 -35.55 19.38
N SER A 443 -5.38 -36.81 18.92
CA SER A 443 -4.90 -37.96 19.68
C SER A 443 -3.39 -38.15 19.62
N THR A 444 -2.69 -37.36 18.82
CA THR A 444 -1.25 -37.43 18.59
C THR A 444 -0.48 -36.53 19.58
N PRO A 445 0.79 -36.80 19.84
CA PRO A 445 1.62 -36.01 20.73
C PRO A 445 1.71 -34.54 20.34
N ARG A 446 2.04 -33.67 21.30
CA ARG A 446 2.30 -32.24 21.09
C ARG A 446 3.27 -32.04 19.93
N GLY A 447 2.98 -31.02 19.08
CA GLY A 447 3.82 -30.74 17.91
C GLY A 447 3.72 -31.78 16.78
N SER A 448 2.68 -32.61 16.80
CA SER A 448 2.42 -33.60 15.74
C SER A 448 1.75 -32.91 14.52
N ASP A 449 2.06 -33.39 13.32
CA ASP A 449 1.52 -32.94 12.04
C ASP A 449 0.17 -33.61 11.67
N ALA A 450 -0.47 -34.30 12.63
CA ALA A 450 -1.72 -35.00 12.36
C ALA A 450 -2.90 -34.06 12.25
N ASP A 451 -3.59 -34.10 11.14
CA ASP A 451 -4.87 -33.44 10.96
C ASP A 451 -5.97 -34.10 11.79
N VAL A 452 -6.91 -33.30 12.25
CA VAL A 452 -8.08 -33.72 13.01
C VAL A 452 -9.32 -33.63 12.13
N GLN A 453 -10.12 -34.68 12.10
CA GLN A 453 -11.34 -34.76 11.30
C GLN A 453 -12.60 -34.54 12.15
N GLY A 454 -13.71 -34.12 11.53
CA GLY A 454 -15.01 -33.94 12.18
C GLY A 454 -15.43 -32.48 12.34
N ASP A 455 -16.64 -32.26 12.87
CA ASP A 455 -17.29 -30.96 12.95
C ASP A 455 -16.72 -30.02 14.04
N GLY A 456 -15.83 -30.51 14.88
CA GLY A 456 -15.26 -29.80 16.01
C GLY A 456 -16.22 -29.62 17.22
N MET A 457 -15.64 -29.41 18.38
CA MET A 457 -16.38 -29.06 19.58
C MET A 457 -16.65 -27.56 19.58
N ARG A 458 -17.91 -27.17 19.86
CA ARG A 458 -18.33 -25.76 19.90
C ARG A 458 -18.45 -25.27 21.35
N THR A 459 -17.68 -24.28 21.72
CA THR A 459 -17.70 -23.68 23.05
C THR A 459 -18.02 -22.20 22.92
N ALA A 460 -19.15 -21.74 23.50
CA ALA A 460 -19.54 -20.34 23.49
C ALA A 460 -18.53 -19.52 24.32
N ALA A 461 -18.01 -18.43 23.77
CA ALA A 461 -17.16 -17.51 24.49
C ALA A 461 -17.98 -16.52 25.33
N VAL A 462 -17.37 -16.02 26.39
CA VAL A 462 -17.96 -15.03 27.30
C VAL A 462 -17.39 -13.66 27.00
N ARG A 463 -18.28 -12.65 26.78
CA ARG A 463 -17.90 -11.26 26.52
C ARG A 463 -17.53 -10.52 27.80
N GLY A 464 -16.36 -9.90 27.82
CA GLY A 464 -15.90 -8.98 28.87
C GLY A 464 -16.29 -7.52 28.59
N GLU A 465 -16.10 -6.65 29.58
CA GLU A 465 -16.33 -5.21 29.48
C GLU A 465 -15.27 -4.50 28.60
N ASP A 466 -14.12 -5.14 28.39
CA ASP A 466 -12.99 -4.72 27.57
C ASP A 466 -13.16 -5.06 26.08
N GLY A 467 -14.32 -5.61 25.70
CA GLY A 467 -14.58 -6.07 24.33
C GLY A 467 -13.95 -7.42 23.98
N ARG A 468 -13.27 -8.04 24.94
CA ARG A 468 -12.68 -9.37 24.81
C ARG A 468 -13.74 -10.47 24.97
N TRP A 469 -13.63 -11.50 24.15
CA TRP A 469 -14.37 -12.75 24.29
C TRP A 469 -13.41 -13.86 24.75
N SER A 470 -13.78 -14.66 25.73
CA SER A 470 -12.89 -15.67 26.32
C SER A 470 -13.56 -17.01 26.55
N VAL A 471 -12.75 -18.06 26.47
CA VAL A 471 -13.07 -19.44 26.86
C VAL A 471 -12.04 -19.90 27.89
N ASP A 472 -12.47 -20.17 29.10
CA ASP A 472 -11.60 -20.53 30.23
C ASP A 472 -11.15 -22.02 30.20
N ASN A 473 -11.91 -22.90 29.54
CA ASN A 473 -11.65 -24.34 29.46
C ASN A 473 -11.34 -24.98 30.82
N ALA A 474 -12.06 -24.58 31.85
CA ALA A 474 -11.86 -25.08 33.24
C ALA A 474 -12.05 -26.59 33.37
N ALA A 475 -12.92 -27.19 32.57
CA ALA A 475 -13.16 -28.63 32.53
C ALA A 475 -12.00 -29.43 31.86
N GLY A 476 -11.09 -28.74 31.17
CA GLY A 476 -9.97 -29.37 30.47
C GLY A 476 -10.39 -30.22 29.28
N GLU A 477 -11.49 -29.90 28.63
CA GLU A 477 -12.00 -30.61 27.47
C GLU A 477 -11.19 -30.32 26.19
N ILE A 478 -10.51 -29.17 26.12
CA ILE A 478 -9.60 -28.81 25.05
C ILE A 478 -8.18 -29.01 25.54
N HIS A 479 -7.36 -29.68 24.74
CA HIS A 479 -5.98 -30.07 25.12
C HIS A 479 -4.93 -29.24 24.37
N GLU A 480 -3.70 -29.21 24.88
CA GLU A 480 -2.56 -28.72 24.13
C GLU A 480 -2.38 -29.49 22.80
N GLY A 481 -2.11 -28.79 21.72
CA GLY A 481 -2.08 -29.30 20.37
C GLY A 481 -3.46 -29.33 19.68
N ALA A 482 -4.53 -28.95 20.36
CA ALA A 482 -5.83 -28.80 19.72
C ALA A 482 -5.78 -27.74 18.63
N GLN A 483 -6.39 -28.05 17.48
CA GLN A 483 -6.66 -27.10 16.42
C GLN A 483 -7.92 -26.33 16.75
N TYR A 484 -7.99 -25.07 16.34
CA TYR A 484 -9.19 -24.25 16.60
C TYR A 484 -9.42 -23.16 15.57
N LEU A 485 -10.68 -22.71 15.51
CA LEU A 485 -11.13 -21.52 14.78
C LEU A 485 -12.09 -20.72 15.65
N TRP A 486 -12.15 -19.41 15.39
CA TRP A 486 -13.20 -18.56 15.92
C TRP A 486 -14.36 -18.45 14.92
N GLU A 487 -15.57 -18.63 15.39
CA GLU A 487 -16.78 -18.28 14.67
C GLU A 487 -17.30 -16.96 15.25
N VAL A 488 -17.23 -15.90 14.44
CA VAL A 488 -17.56 -14.54 14.83
C VAL A 488 -18.78 -14.06 14.05
N SER A 489 -19.87 -13.75 14.76
CA SER A 489 -21.04 -13.09 14.17
C SER A 489 -20.93 -11.59 14.36
N VAL A 490 -20.75 -10.85 13.27
CA VAL A 490 -20.45 -9.41 13.29
C VAL A 490 -21.12 -8.69 12.12
N TYR A 491 -21.55 -7.45 12.32
CA TYR A 491 -22.02 -6.61 11.22
C TYR A 491 -20.85 -6.19 10.33
N VAL A 492 -21.02 -6.36 9.02
CA VAL A 492 -20.02 -6.04 8.00
C VAL A 492 -20.56 -4.91 7.12
N PRO A 493 -19.91 -3.72 7.13
CA PRO A 493 -20.35 -2.58 6.33
C PRO A 493 -20.40 -2.85 4.83
N GLU A 494 -19.41 -3.61 4.29
CA GLU A 494 -19.32 -3.96 2.89
C GLU A 494 -20.52 -4.77 2.37
N THR A 495 -21.03 -5.71 3.18
CA THR A 495 -22.18 -6.55 2.81
C THR A 495 -23.50 -5.98 3.31
N GLY A 496 -23.46 -4.99 4.22
CA GLY A 496 -24.64 -4.35 4.81
C GLY A 496 -25.45 -5.22 5.75
N LYS A 497 -24.89 -6.32 6.26
CA LYS A 497 -25.59 -7.31 7.11
C LYS A 497 -24.65 -7.94 8.15
N VAL A 498 -25.22 -8.69 9.07
CA VAL A 498 -24.46 -9.55 9.98
C VAL A 498 -23.98 -10.79 9.26
N GLU A 499 -22.65 -10.98 9.22
CA GLU A 499 -22.00 -12.18 8.71
C GLU A 499 -21.56 -13.08 9.86
N THR A 500 -21.38 -14.37 9.55
CA THR A 500 -20.79 -15.32 10.49
C THR A 500 -19.51 -15.87 9.87
N ASN A 501 -18.39 -15.39 10.36
CA ASN A 501 -17.07 -15.68 9.85
C ASN A 501 -16.40 -16.80 10.63
N LEU A 502 -15.91 -17.83 9.92
CA LEU A 502 -14.95 -18.77 10.48
C LEU A 502 -13.54 -18.22 10.19
N VAL A 503 -12.77 -17.94 11.22
CA VAL A 503 -11.48 -17.24 11.08
C VAL A 503 -10.46 -17.83 12.05
N THR A 504 -9.20 -17.88 11.63
CA THR A 504 -8.06 -18.14 12.51
C THR A 504 -7.87 -17.00 13.51
N ASP A 505 -7.15 -17.27 14.58
CA ASP A 505 -6.91 -16.29 15.62
C ASP A 505 -5.89 -15.23 15.14
N PRO A 506 -6.16 -13.92 15.24
CA PRO A 506 -5.14 -12.88 14.99
C PRO A 506 -3.86 -13.06 15.82
N TYR A 507 -3.96 -13.67 17.00
CA TYR A 507 -2.85 -13.99 17.89
C TYR A 507 -2.35 -15.44 17.71
N SER A 508 -2.51 -16.05 16.54
CA SER A 508 -1.99 -17.41 16.28
C SER A 508 -0.47 -17.44 16.40
N VAL A 509 0.03 -18.27 17.32
CA VAL A 509 1.47 -18.53 17.50
C VAL A 509 1.93 -19.80 16.78
N ALA A 510 0.99 -20.60 16.29
CA ALA A 510 1.21 -21.80 15.52
C ALA A 510 -0.06 -22.14 14.71
N LEU A 511 0.13 -22.71 13.55
CA LEU A 511 -0.92 -23.00 12.58
C LEU A 511 -0.80 -24.43 12.06
N THR A 512 -1.88 -24.93 11.47
CA THR A 512 -1.82 -26.13 10.63
C THR A 512 -1.26 -25.75 9.25
N VAL A 513 -0.85 -26.72 8.49
CA VAL A 513 -0.39 -26.53 7.11
C VAL A 513 -1.44 -25.79 6.27
N ASP A 514 -0.99 -24.89 5.39
CA ASP A 514 -1.81 -23.95 4.60
C ASP A 514 -2.70 -23.05 5.50
N SER A 515 -2.31 -22.81 6.75
CA SER A 515 -2.92 -21.89 7.73
C SER A 515 -4.43 -22.04 7.89
N THR A 516 -4.94 -23.29 7.72
CA THR A 516 -6.37 -23.57 7.74
C THR A 516 -6.97 -23.48 9.14
N ARG A 517 -6.16 -23.67 10.20
CA ARG A 517 -6.59 -23.57 11.60
C ARG A 517 -5.43 -23.09 12.48
N SER A 518 -5.76 -22.39 13.55
CA SER A 518 -4.83 -22.09 14.64
C SER A 518 -4.59 -23.33 15.49
N VAL A 519 -3.42 -23.43 16.13
CA VAL A 519 -3.06 -24.56 17.00
C VAL A 519 -2.71 -24.06 18.38
N ALA A 520 -3.30 -24.64 19.41
CA ALA A 520 -3.02 -24.30 20.82
C ALA A 520 -1.66 -24.89 21.26
N VAL A 521 -0.59 -24.10 21.17
CA VAL A 521 0.76 -24.49 21.52
C VAL A 521 1.23 -23.75 22.76
N ASN A 522 1.74 -24.50 23.75
CA ASN A 522 2.42 -23.89 24.88
C ASN A 522 3.86 -23.57 24.50
N MET A 523 4.16 -22.28 24.34
CA MET A 523 5.48 -21.82 23.93
C MET A 523 6.58 -22.14 24.96
N ASP A 524 6.21 -22.37 26.22
CA ASP A 524 7.14 -22.81 27.30
C ASP A 524 7.33 -24.31 27.35
N ASN A 525 6.71 -25.09 26.46
CA ASN A 525 6.83 -26.53 26.43
C ASN A 525 8.26 -26.96 26.03
N PRO A 526 8.99 -27.69 26.88
CA PRO A 526 10.37 -28.10 26.58
C PRO A 526 10.50 -29.03 25.37
N SER A 527 9.43 -29.68 24.93
CA SER A 527 9.48 -30.56 23.74
C SER A 527 9.71 -29.79 22.44
N ILE A 528 9.38 -28.49 22.43
CA ILE A 528 9.63 -27.59 21.29
C ILE A 528 10.83 -26.65 21.52
N ALA A 529 11.68 -26.96 22.51
CA ALA A 529 12.90 -26.21 22.82
C ALA A 529 14.11 -27.07 22.48
N PRO A 530 14.64 -27.03 21.23
CA PRO A 530 15.79 -27.86 20.82
C PRO A 530 17.07 -27.38 21.51
N SER A 531 17.99 -28.32 21.80
CA SER A 531 19.23 -28.02 22.52
C SER A 531 20.11 -26.98 21.80
N VAL A 532 20.14 -27.00 20.48
CA VAL A 532 20.90 -26.01 19.71
C VAL A 532 20.41 -24.57 19.99
N TRP A 533 19.16 -24.38 20.36
CA TRP A 533 18.56 -23.07 20.70
C TRP A 533 18.75 -22.76 22.20
N THR A 534 18.51 -23.74 23.09
CA THR A 534 18.65 -23.51 24.55
C THR A 534 20.11 -23.33 25.00
N ASP A 535 21.05 -23.94 24.30
CA ASP A 535 22.47 -23.93 24.66
C ASP A 535 23.26 -22.82 23.95
N SER A 536 22.71 -22.23 22.88
CA SER A 536 23.32 -21.11 22.15
C SER A 536 23.01 -19.79 22.83
N LYS A 537 23.85 -18.79 22.55
CA LYS A 537 23.65 -17.41 22.97
C LYS A 537 23.97 -16.48 21.80
N ALA A 538 23.15 -15.46 21.62
CA ALA A 538 23.45 -14.38 20.69
C ALA A 538 24.79 -13.72 21.06
N PRO A 539 25.61 -13.33 20.07
CA PRO A 539 26.83 -12.57 20.33
C PRO A 539 26.46 -11.19 20.90
N ALA A 540 27.25 -10.70 21.86
CA ALA A 540 27.06 -9.36 22.38
C ALA A 540 27.59 -8.33 21.38
N ILE A 541 26.77 -7.34 21.03
CA ILE A 541 27.17 -6.16 20.27
C ILE A 541 27.05 -4.96 21.24
N GLU A 542 28.17 -4.29 21.47
CA GLU A 542 28.24 -3.23 22.51
C GLU A 542 27.63 -1.91 22.03
N ASP A 543 27.78 -1.62 20.75
CA ASP A 543 27.28 -0.40 20.09
C ASP A 543 26.59 -0.77 18.77
N ASP A 544 25.36 -0.33 18.58
CA ASP A 544 24.59 -0.62 17.38
C ASP A 544 25.26 -0.09 16.10
N ALA A 545 26.09 0.96 16.17
CA ALA A 545 26.91 1.41 15.05
C ALA A 545 27.92 0.36 14.53
N GLN A 546 28.24 -0.68 15.35
CA GLN A 546 29.14 -1.77 14.98
C GLN A 546 28.43 -2.96 14.31
N ARG A 547 27.13 -2.84 14.05
CA ARG A 547 26.38 -3.90 13.38
C ARG A 547 26.83 -4.03 11.92
N SER A 548 27.06 -5.26 11.53
CA SER A 548 27.25 -5.63 10.13
C SER A 548 26.19 -6.68 9.81
N ILE A 549 25.19 -6.25 9.01
CA ILE A 549 23.91 -6.96 8.81
C ILE A 549 23.93 -7.64 7.44
N TYR A 550 23.72 -8.95 7.41
CA TYR A 550 23.64 -9.75 6.18
C TYR A 550 22.20 -10.17 5.94
N GLU A 551 21.58 -9.60 4.93
CA GLU A 551 20.19 -9.89 4.52
C GLU A 551 20.13 -11.23 3.79
N LEU A 552 19.21 -12.10 4.20
CA LEU A 552 19.15 -13.47 3.71
C LEU A 552 17.71 -13.98 3.67
N HIS A 553 17.32 -14.63 2.60
CA HIS A 553 16.05 -15.33 2.48
C HIS A 553 16.21 -16.82 2.89
N VAL A 554 15.29 -17.33 3.73
CA VAL A 554 15.38 -18.70 4.28
C VAL A 554 15.48 -19.76 3.17
N ARG A 555 14.68 -19.62 2.11
CA ARG A 555 14.70 -20.58 1.00
C ARG A 555 15.95 -20.44 0.14
N ASP A 556 16.36 -19.23 -0.25
CA ASP A 556 17.55 -18.97 -1.07
C ASP A 556 18.81 -19.55 -0.46
N PHE A 557 18.89 -19.54 0.89
CA PHE A 557 20.03 -20.01 1.63
C PHE A 557 20.45 -21.43 1.24
N SER A 558 19.48 -22.29 0.93
CA SER A 558 19.85 -23.71 0.74
C SER A 558 19.10 -24.44 -0.38
N ALA A 559 18.14 -23.82 -1.06
CA ALA A 559 17.37 -24.48 -2.11
C ALA A 559 18.26 -25.14 -3.17
N ALA A 560 19.37 -24.47 -3.55
CA ALA A 560 20.34 -24.95 -4.53
C ALA A 560 21.58 -25.62 -3.90
N ASP A 561 21.74 -25.64 -2.57
CA ASP A 561 22.95 -26.20 -1.93
C ASP A 561 22.88 -27.72 -1.81
N ALA A 562 23.51 -28.43 -2.75
CA ALA A 562 23.57 -29.90 -2.76
C ALA A 562 24.30 -30.52 -1.53
N SER A 563 24.99 -29.72 -0.72
CA SER A 563 25.62 -30.20 0.52
C SER A 563 24.62 -30.29 1.69
N VAL A 564 23.42 -29.72 1.54
CA VAL A 564 22.30 -29.87 2.49
C VAL A 564 21.46 -31.08 2.09
N PRO A 565 21.02 -31.93 3.04
CA PRO A 565 20.09 -33.03 2.77
C PRO A 565 18.83 -32.51 2.03
N GLU A 566 18.36 -33.27 1.04
CA GLU A 566 17.29 -32.83 0.13
C GLU A 566 16.01 -32.43 0.85
N ASP A 567 15.61 -33.14 1.89
CA ASP A 567 14.42 -32.85 2.71
C ASP A 567 14.55 -31.59 3.57
N MET A 568 15.77 -31.08 3.77
CA MET A 568 16.09 -29.89 4.57
C MET A 568 16.39 -28.66 3.68
N ARG A 569 16.52 -28.81 2.36
CA ARG A 569 16.79 -27.67 1.48
C ARG A 569 15.63 -26.70 1.46
N GLY A 570 15.93 -25.41 1.52
CA GLY A 570 14.94 -24.32 1.57
C GLY A 570 14.15 -24.27 2.87
N THR A 571 14.67 -24.89 3.97
CA THR A 571 13.97 -24.91 5.26
C THR A 571 14.82 -24.38 6.41
N TYR A 572 14.15 -24.11 7.55
CA TYR A 572 14.79 -23.74 8.82
C TYR A 572 15.91 -24.71 9.21
N MET A 573 15.75 -26.01 8.92
CA MET A 573 16.70 -27.05 9.33
C MET A 573 18.01 -27.01 8.54
N ALA A 574 18.08 -26.31 7.42
CA ALA A 574 19.33 -26.08 6.69
C ALA A 574 20.37 -25.34 7.55
N PHE A 575 19.91 -24.44 8.42
CA PHE A 575 20.77 -23.67 9.34
C PHE A 575 21.35 -24.48 10.48
N THR A 576 20.96 -25.74 10.63
CA THR A 576 21.57 -26.69 11.55
C THR A 576 22.64 -27.58 10.89
N GLN A 577 22.81 -27.44 9.57
CA GLN A 577 23.74 -28.24 8.79
C GLN A 577 25.13 -27.58 8.74
N PHE A 578 25.83 -27.48 9.86
CA PHE A 578 27.09 -26.73 10.05
C PHE A 578 28.21 -27.08 9.06
N GLN A 579 28.11 -28.20 8.35
CA GLN A 579 29.06 -28.61 7.33
C GLN A 579 28.62 -28.32 5.92
N SER A 580 27.42 -27.75 5.72
CA SER A 580 26.95 -27.31 4.41
C SER A 580 27.81 -26.16 3.89
N ASN A 581 27.75 -25.91 2.58
CA ASN A 581 28.49 -24.80 1.98
C ASN A 581 28.00 -23.46 2.52
N GLY A 582 26.68 -23.25 2.60
CA GLY A 582 26.09 -22.04 3.14
C GLY A 582 26.47 -21.77 4.59
N MET A 583 26.32 -22.74 5.51
CA MET A 583 26.68 -22.55 6.92
C MET A 583 28.19 -22.32 7.13
N ARG A 584 29.05 -22.95 6.34
CA ARG A 584 30.50 -22.68 6.41
C ARG A 584 30.81 -21.27 5.96
N HIS A 585 30.15 -20.79 4.90
CA HIS A 585 30.31 -19.43 4.40
C HIS A 585 29.84 -18.40 5.43
N LEU A 586 28.64 -18.56 6.03
CA LEU A 586 28.18 -17.68 7.10
C LEU A 586 29.15 -17.68 8.31
N ALA A 587 29.69 -18.84 8.69
CA ALA A 587 30.68 -18.92 9.77
C ALA A 587 32.02 -18.24 9.40
N GLU A 588 32.38 -18.16 8.12
CA GLU A 588 33.53 -17.39 7.64
C GLU A 588 33.27 -15.91 7.67
N LEU A 589 32.10 -15.46 7.24
CA LEU A 589 31.65 -14.06 7.33
C LEU A 589 31.60 -13.60 8.80
N SER A 590 31.09 -14.44 9.71
CA SER A 590 31.09 -14.14 11.15
C SER A 590 32.49 -13.93 11.70
N ARG A 591 33.43 -14.79 11.35
CA ARG A 591 34.85 -14.65 11.75
C ARG A 591 35.53 -13.40 11.12
N ALA A 592 35.03 -12.96 9.99
CA ALA A 592 35.49 -11.74 9.31
C ALA A 592 34.89 -10.45 9.90
N GLY A 593 33.88 -10.54 10.77
CA GLY A 593 33.27 -9.39 11.43
C GLY A 593 31.78 -9.17 11.17
N MET A 594 31.17 -9.93 10.25
CA MET A 594 29.72 -9.95 10.08
C MET A 594 29.09 -10.50 11.35
N ASN A 595 28.14 -9.81 11.95
CA ASN A 595 27.64 -10.15 13.29
C ASN A 595 26.12 -10.30 13.38
N THR A 596 25.37 -10.01 12.32
CA THR A 596 23.91 -10.04 12.31
C THR A 596 23.40 -10.63 10.99
N VAL A 597 22.46 -11.56 11.05
CA VAL A 597 21.65 -11.98 9.89
C VAL A 597 20.28 -11.33 9.99
N HIS A 598 19.86 -10.66 8.95
CA HIS A 598 18.52 -10.19 8.74
C HIS A 598 17.81 -11.20 7.83
N LEU A 599 16.77 -11.83 8.32
CA LEU A 599 15.95 -12.76 7.54
C LEU A 599 14.77 -12.03 6.92
N LEU A 600 14.59 -12.14 5.59
CA LEU A 600 13.36 -11.75 4.92
C LEU A 600 12.17 -12.42 5.61
N PRO A 601 10.91 -11.98 5.35
CA PRO A 601 9.76 -12.40 6.13
C PRO A 601 9.71 -13.89 6.43
N THR A 602 9.49 -14.21 7.70
CA THR A 602 9.45 -15.58 8.23
C THR A 602 8.19 -15.86 9.05
N PHE A 603 7.29 -14.87 9.14
CA PHE A 603 5.94 -15.06 9.64
C PHE A 603 5.10 -15.84 8.61
N ASP A 604 3.87 -16.19 8.96
CA ASP A 604 2.93 -16.92 8.11
C ASP A 604 2.54 -16.13 6.86
N ILE A 605 2.89 -16.64 5.69
CA ILE A 605 2.79 -15.97 4.38
C ILE A 605 1.56 -16.49 3.63
N ALA A 606 0.73 -15.58 3.12
CA ALA A 606 -0.54 -15.92 2.47
C ALA A 606 -0.40 -16.57 1.08
N THR A 607 0.72 -16.35 0.38
CA THR A 607 0.85 -16.59 -1.07
C THR A 607 1.70 -17.81 -1.43
N ILE A 608 2.29 -18.51 -0.47
CA ILE A 608 3.09 -19.72 -0.72
C ILE A 608 2.29 -20.97 -0.36
N PRO A 609 2.09 -21.93 -1.29
CA PRO A 609 1.56 -23.26 -0.94
C PRO A 609 2.53 -23.96 0.02
N GLU A 610 2.12 -24.22 1.26
CA GLU A 610 3.03 -24.80 2.25
C GLU A 610 3.35 -26.27 1.94
N LYS A 611 2.39 -27.05 1.44
CA LYS A 611 2.61 -28.46 1.10
C LYS A 611 3.51 -28.61 -0.11
N ARG A 612 4.66 -29.24 0.08
CA ARG A 612 5.61 -29.49 -1.02
C ARG A 612 5.00 -30.24 -2.20
N ALA A 613 3.99 -31.09 -1.97
CA ALA A 613 3.30 -31.82 -3.03
C ALA A 613 2.45 -30.92 -3.93
N ASP A 614 2.03 -29.78 -3.41
CA ASP A 614 1.20 -28.80 -4.13
C ASP A 614 2.05 -27.71 -4.81
N GLN A 615 3.34 -27.60 -4.44
CA GLN A 615 4.31 -26.67 -5.02
C GLN A 615 4.70 -27.10 -6.44
N LYS A 616 4.58 -26.22 -7.41
CA LYS A 616 5.00 -26.43 -8.79
C LYS A 616 6.47 -26.09 -8.98
N THR A 617 7.12 -26.81 -9.90
CA THR A 617 8.49 -26.50 -10.33
C THR A 617 8.43 -26.03 -11.78
N PRO A 618 9.06 -24.89 -12.14
CA PRO A 618 9.07 -24.44 -13.52
C PRO A 618 9.86 -25.41 -14.42
N ALA A 619 9.35 -25.64 -15.63
CA ALA A 619 10.05 -26.44 -16.62
C ALA A 619 11.04 -25.54 -17.42
N ILE A 620 12.22 -25.29 -16.86
CA ILE A 620 13.22 -24.43 -17.47
C ILE A 620 13.74 -25.06 -18.77
N PRO A 621 13.74 -24.37 -19.92
CA PRO A 621 14.24 -24.87 -21.19
C PRO A 621 15.77 -25.12 -21.16
N GLU A 622 16.21 -26.33 -21.48
CA GLU A 622 17.66 -26.69 -21.43
C GLU A 622 18.55 -25.92 -22.44
N ASN A 623 17.96 -25.38 -23.51
CA ASN A 623 18.71 -24.74 -24.61
C ASN A 623 18.32 -23.26 -24.81
N ALA A 624 17.67 -22.65 -23.85
CA ALA A 624 17.41 -21.21 -23.90
C ALA A 624 18.72 -20.42 -23.78
N GLY A 625 18.92 -19.47 -24.67
CA GLY A 625 20.09 -18.58 -24.61
C GLY A 625 19.93 -17.55 -23.48
N PRO A 626 21.05 -16.91 -23.04
CA PRO A 626 21.03 -15.94 -21.94
C PRO A 626 20.24 -14.65 -22.24
N ALA A 627 19.85 -14.41 -23.47
CA ALA A 627 19.01 -13.30 -23.91
C ALA A 627 17.60 -13.76 -24.35
N SER A 628 17.23 -14.99 -24.04
CA SER A 628 15.90 -15.54 -24.35
C SER A 628 14.93 -15.26 -23.22
N GLU A 629 13.68 -14.92 -23.54
CA GLU A 629 12.60 -14.75 -22.54
C GLU A 629 11.97 -16.09 -22.12
N GLU A 630 12.42 -17.23 -22.65
CA GLU A 630 11.81 -18.54 -22.42
C GLU A 630 11.95 -19.01 -20.96
N GLN A 631 13.05 -18.68 -20.29
CA GLN A 631 13.29 -19.05 -18.90
C GLN A 631 12.38 -18.25 -17.96
N GLN A 632 12.27 -16.94 -18.17
CA GLN A 632 11.34 -16.07 -17.43
C GLN A 632 9.89 -16.51 -17.63
N ALA A 633 9.49 -16.79 -18.88
CA ALA A 633 8.14 -17.26 -19.18
C ALA A 633 7.82 -18.60 -18.49
N ALA A 634 8.79 -19.51 -18.38
CA ALA A 634 8.62 -20.78 -17.68
C ALA A 634 8.42 -20.60 -16.18
N VAL A 635 9.17 -19.68 -15.56
CA VAL A 635 9.01 -19.33 -14.14
C VAL A 635 7.67 -18.64 -13.91
N THR A 636 7.36 -17.61 -14.67
CA THR A 636 6.10 -16.83 -14.56
C THR A 636 4.86 -17.73 -14.69
N ALA A 637 4.93 -18.79 -15.50
CA ALA A 637 3.80 -19.71 -15.70
C ALA A 637 3.37 -20.48 -14.44
N VAL A 638 4.23 -20.55 -13.42
CA VAL A 638 3.97 -21.28 -12.16
C VAL A 638 4.20 -20.43 -10.90
N ALA A 639 4.61 -19.17 -11.04
CA ALA A 639 5.04 -18.30 -9.95
C ALA A 639 4.05 -18.23 -8.77
N ASP A 640 2.73 -18.19 -9.04
CA ASP A 640 1.70 -18.19 -7.98
C ASP A 640 1.44 -19.58 -7.36
N GLN A 641 2.19 -20.59 -7.76
CA GLN A 641 2.00 -21.99 -7.33
C GLN A 641 3.31 -22.70 -7.01
N ASP A 642 4.43 -22.01 -7.13
CA ASP A 642 5.74 -22.58 -6.78
C ASP A 642 6.03 -22.43 -5.28
N ALA A 643 7.26 -22.69 -4.88
CA ALA A 643 7.65 -22.65 -3.49
C ALA A 643 8.29 -21.32 -3.07
N TYR A 644 8.28 -20.31 -3.94
CA TYR A 644 9.06 -19.11 -3.77
C TYR A 644 8.20 -17.83 -3.73
N ASN A 645 8.45 -17.01 -2.75
CA ASN A 645 8.04 -15.61 -2.66
C ASN A 645 8.94 -14.94 -1.61
N TRP A 646 9.22 -13.65 -1.72
CA TRP A 646 9.94 -12.93 -0.65
C TRP A 646 9.18 -12.95 0.68
N GLY A 647 7.84 -13.03 0.63
CA GLY A 647 7.01 -13.22 1.80
C GLY A 647 6.39 -11.96 2.38
N TYR A 648 6.34 -10.84 1.65
CA TYR A 648 5.72 -9.60 2.12
C TYR A 648 4.18 -9.63 2.07
N ASP A 649 3.58 -10.79 2.37
CA ASP A 649 2.14 -11.06 2.40
C ASP A 649 1.71 -11.62 3.78
N PRO A 650 1.73 -10.81 4.87
CA PRO A 650 1.55 -11.30 6.23
C PRO A 650 0.11 -11.75 6.51
N LEU A 651 -0.11 -13.05 6.71
CA LEU A 651 -1.40 -13.58 7.12
C LEU A 651 -1.54 -13.65 8.65
N HIS A 652 -0.50 -14.11 9.36
CA HIS A 652 -0.43 -14.11 10.82
C HIS A 652 0.94 -13.64 11.30
N TRP A 653 0.96 -12.62 12.14
CA TRP A 653 2.18 -11.92 12.54
C TRP A 653 3.05 -12.66 13.56
N MET A 654 2.54 -13.70 14.26
CA MET A 654 3.23 -14.38 15.37
C MET A 654 3.58 -15.84 15.08
N ALA A 655 3.12 -16.41 14.00
CA ALA A 655 3.36 -17.79 13.63
C ALA A 655 4.49 -17.91 12.61
N PRO A 656 5.41 -18.87 12.74
CA PRO A 656 6.43 -19.14 11.72
C PRO A 656 5.80 -19.65 10.42
N GLU A 657 6.39 -19.29 9.27
CA GLU A 657 6.00 -19.77 7.95
C GLU A 657 6.12 -21.31 7.82
N GLY A 658 5.06 -21.95 7.32
CA GLY A 658 5.00 -23.41 7.22
C GLY A 658 5.75 -24.01 6.04
N SER A 659 5.88 -23.27 4.92
CA SER A 659 6.65 -23.74 3.75
C SER A 659 8.14 -23.87 4.04
N TYR A 660 8.67 -23.13 5.03
CA TYR A 660 10.05 -23.22 5.48
C TYR A 660 10.29 -24.32 6.53
N ALA A 661 9.25 -25.01 7.00
CA ALA A 661 9.43 -26.21 7.80
C ALA A 661 9.65 -27.43 6.90
N THR A 662 10.30 -28.47 7.44
CA THR A 662 10.39 -29.77 6.73
C THR A 662 9.01 -30.40 6.58
N SER A 663 8.79 -31.21 5.54
CA SER A 663 7.46 -31.70 5.16
C SER A 663 6.69 -32.44 6.25
N SER A 664 7.38 -33.02 7.22
CA SER A 664 6.76 -33.72 8.35
C SER A 664 6.53 -32.82 9.58
N HIS A 665 6.93 -31.54 9.53
CA HIS A 665 6.92 -30.63 10.68
C HIS A 665 6.22 -29.31 10.40
N GLN A 666 5.34 -29.26 9.40
CA GLN A 666 4.64 -28.05 9.00
C GLN A 666 3.49 -27.64 9.94
N ASN A 667 3.03 -28.53 10.83
CA ASN A 667 1.91 -28.27 11.74
C ASN A 667 2.35 -27.93 13.16
N GLY A 668 1.68 -26.93 13.76
CA GLY A 668 1.71 -26.64 15.20
C GLY A 668 3.11 -26.41 15.77
N GLY A 669 3.37 -26.99 16.93
CA GLY A 669 4.65 -26.81 17.63
C GLY A 669 5.87 -27.38 16.91
N SER A 670 5.69 -28.21 15.88
CA SER A 670 6.80 -28.76 15.10
C SER A 670 7.50 -27.66 14.30
N ARG A 671 6.74 -26.77 13.63
CA ARG A 671 7.34 -25.64 12.90
C ARG A 671 8.02 -24.65 13.86
N VAL A 672 7.42 -24.42 15.04
CA VAL A 672 8.03 -23.59 16.10
C VAL A 672 9.40 -24.14 16.51
N ARG A 673 9.50 -25.46 16.71
CA ARG A 673 10.74 -26.12 17.07
C ARG A 673 11.83 -25.99 16.00
N GLU A 674 11.45 -26.10 14.71
CA GLU A 674 12.41 -25.95 13.60
C GLU A 674 12.88 -24.51 13.46
N PHE A 675 11.99 -23.52 13.60
CA PHE A 675 12.38 -22.11 13.63
C PHE A 675 13.38 -21.81 14.75
N ARG A 676 13.10 -22.30 15.98
CA ARG A 676 14.03 -22.18 17.10
C ARG A 676 15.39 -22.84 16.79
N SER A 677 15.38 -23.97 16.07
CA SER A 677 16.62 -24.64 15.65
C SER A 677 17.43 -23.75 14.68
N MET A 678 16.78 -23.03 13.78
CA MET A 678 17.43 -22.06 12.89
C MET A 678 18.11 -20.95 13.69
N VAL A 679 17.37 -20.29 14.58
CA VAL A 679 17.91 -19.19 15.40
C VAL A 679 19.09 -19.68 16.22
N GLY A 680 18.97 -20.85 16.90
CA GLY A 680 20.05 -21.45 17.63
C GLY A 680 21.26 -21.80 16.76
N GLY A 681 21.05 -22.25 15.53
CA GLY A 681 22.09 -22.49 14.53
C GLY A 681 22.91 -21.24 14.20
N LEU A 682 22.23 -20.13 13.95
CA LEU A 682 22.85 -18.81 13.66
C LEU A 682 23.59 -18.26 14.88
N HIS A 683 23.00 -18.30 16.08
CA HIS A 683 23.69 -17.91 17.31
C HIS A 683 24.96 -18.77 17.56
N SER A 684 24.91 -20.08 17.25
CA SER A 684 26.04 -20.99 17.44
C SER A 684 27.27 -20.66 16.57
N ILE A 685 27.08 -19.96 15.47
CA ILE A 685 28.16 -19.46 14.60
C ILE A 685 28.56 -18.01 14.88
N GLY A 686 27.94 -17.36 15.88
CA GLY A 686 28.27 -16.01 16.32
C GLY A 686 27.56 -14.91 15.57
N MET A 687 26.34 -15.13 15.09
CA MET A 687 25.50 -14.16 14.43
C MET A 687 24.21 -13.89 15.21
N GLN A 688 23.83 -12.64 15.38
CA GLN A 688 22.50 -12.22 15.84
C GLN A 688 21.47 -12.45 14.72
N VAL A 689 20.19 -12.51 15.10
CA VAL A 689 19.06 -12.70 14.17
C VAL A 689 18.10 -11.52 14.25
N VAL A 690 17.91 -10.84 13.15
CA VAL A 690 16.90 -9.80 12.95
C VAL A 690 15.80 -10.36 12.06
N LEU A 691 14.55 -10.14 12.43
CA LEU A 691 13.41 -10.52 11.59
C LEU A 691 12.86 -9.31 10.85
N ASP A 692 12.56 -9.52 9.58
CA ASP A 692 11.77 -8.59 8.78
C ASP A 692 10.29 -8.68 9.14
N GLN A 693 9.65 -7.55 9.46
CA GLN A 693 8.28 -7.50 9.89
C GLN A 693 7.44 -6.56 9.02
N VAL A 694 6.32 -7.07 8.58
CA VAL A 694 5.35 -6.33 7.77
C VAL A 694 4.10 -6.09 8.62
N TYR A 695 4.00 -4.91 9.23
CA TYR A 695 2.83 -4.48 10.00
C TYR A 695 2.03 -3.38 9.32
N ASN A 696 2.56 -2.83 8.22
CA ASN A 696 1.95 -1.73 7.48
C ASN A 696 0.78 -2.17 6.59
N HIS A 697 0.67 -3.45 6.23
CA HIS A 697 -0.43 -3.98 5.43
C HIS A 697 -0.75 -5.45 5.74
N THR A 698 -1.88 -5.91 5.21
CA THR A 698 -2.28 -7.32 5.13
C THR A 698 -2.58 -7.69 3.67
N PRO A 699 -2.51 -8.97 3.28
CA PRO A 699 -2.72 -9.38 1.89
C PRO A 699 -4.12 -9.06 1.37
N ALA A 700 -5.10 -8.96 2.26
CA ALA A 700 -6.48 -8.63 1.91
C ALA A 700 -7.26 -8.06 3.10
N ALA A 701 -8.37 -7.38 2.80
CA ALA A 701 -9.33 -6.84 3.76
C ALA A 701 -10.75 -7.38 3.50
N GLY A 702 -11.73 -6.90 4.26
CA GLY A 702 -13.14 -7.25 4.12
C GLY A 702 -13.40 -8.73 4.35
N GLN A 703 -14.21 -9.32 3.48
CA GLN A 703 -14.64 -10.73 3.57
C GLN A 703 -13.77 -11.71 2.74
N SER A 704 -12.61 -11.27 2.28
CA SER A 704 -11.65 -12.14 1.58
C SER A 704 -11.24 -13.34 2.46
N ALA A 705 -10.92 -14.47 1.83
CA ALA A 705 -10.40 -15.65 2.53
C ALA A 705 -9.05 -15.38 3.21
N HIS A 706 -8.23 -14.47 2.66
CA HIS A 706 -6.96 -14.04 3.22
C HIS A 706 -7.06 -12.80 4.14
N SER A 707 -8.28 -12.45 4.60
CA SER A 707 -8.51 -11.42 5.62
C SER A 707 -8.76 -12.09 6.96
N VAL A 708 -7.91 -11.83 7.95
CA VAL A 708 -8.08 -12.29 9.33
C VAL A 708 -8.68 -11.17 10.18
N LEU A 709 -8.02 -10.02 10.23
CA LEU A 709 -8.31 -8.92 11.14
C LEU A 709 -9.68 -8.29 10.87
N ASP A 710 -9.96 -7.99 9.60
CA ASP A 710 -11.20 -7.29 9.20
C ASP A 710 -12.45 -8.20 9.23
N ARG A 711 -12.27 -9.53 9.26
CA ARG A 711 -13.35 -10.49 9.50
C ARG A 711 -13.71 -10.66 10.98
N VAL A 712 -12.85 -10.16 11.88
CA VAL A 712 -13.08 -10.13 13.34
C VAL A 712 -13.65 -8.80 13.79
N VAL A 713 -13.04 -7.66 13.39
CA VAL A 713 -13.50 -6.30 13.72
C VAL A 713 -13.54 -5.45 12.45
N PRO A 714 -14.57 -5.58 11.63
CA PRO A 714 -14.67 -4.87 10.36
C PRO A 714 -14.52 -3.35 10.52
N GLY A 715 -13.61 -2.76 9.71
CA GLY A 715 -13.37 -1.33 9.67
C GLY A 715 -12.58 -0.75 10.85
N TYR A 716 -11.84 -1.59 11.60
CA TYR A 716 -10.99 -1.14 12.70
C TYR A 716 -9.49 -1.25 12.40
N TYR A 717 -9.05 -2.43 11.97
CA TYR A 717 -7.62 -2.69 11.77
C TYR A 717 -7.08 -2.12 10.45
N GLN A 718 -7.94 -2.03 9.43
CA GLN A 718 -7.55 -1.46 8.13
C GLN A 718 -7.63 0.07 8.16
N ARG A 719 -6.68 0.74 7.52
CA ARG A 719 -6.71 2.20 7.36
C ARG A 719 -7.72 2.59 6.31
N LEU A 720 -8.69 3.40 6.70
CA LEU A 720 -9.78 3.82 5.83
C LEU A 720 -9.57 5.27 5.37
N ASN A 721 -9.90 5.51 4.10
CA ASN A 721 -9.93 6.87 3.55
C ASN A 721 -11.18 7.65 4.02
N ALA A 722 -11.30 8.90 3.58
CA ALA A 722 -12.40 9.79 3.97
C ALA A 722 -13.80 9.31 3.52
N THR A 723 -13.91 8.31 2.66
CA THR A 723 -15.18 7.70 2.22
C THR A 723 -15.43 6.32 2.83
N GLY A 724 -14.48 5.80 3.61
CA GLY A 724 -14.57 4.49 4.26
C GLY A 724 -14.01 3.34 3.42
N GLY A 725 -13.38 3.63 2.29
CA GLY A 725 -12.63 2.63 1.52
C GLY A 725 -11.28 2.34 2.16
N VAL A 726 -10.77 1.13 2.01
CA VAL A 726 -9.44 0.75 2.51
C VAL A 726 -8.35 1.42 1.68
N GLU A 727 -7.39 2.05 2.35
CA GLU A 727 -6.19 2.60 1.71
C GLU A 727 -5.26 1.46 1.26
N THR A 728 -4.59 1.69 0.11
CA THR A 728 -3.74 0.68 -0.52
C THR A 728 -2.44 1.28 -1.08
N SER A 729 -1.94 2.33 -0.46
CA SER A 729 -0.75 3.04 -0.96
C SER A 729 0.55 2.25 -0.83
N THR A 730 0.56 1.18 -0.01
CA THR A 730 1.71 0.26 0.12
C THR A 730 1.79 -0.68 -1.08
N CYS A 731 1.03 -1.70 -1.10
CA CYS A 731 0.76 -2.60 -2.23
C CYS A 731 -0.65 -3.18 -2.07
N CYS A 732 -1.08 -3.28 -0.84
CA CYS A 732 -2.16 -4.13 -0.38
C CYS A 732 -3.04 -3.36 0.60
N SER A 733 -3.81 -4.05 1.44
CA SER A 733 -4.72 -3.40 2.38
C SER A 733 -3.96 -2.82 3.58
N ASN A 734 -3.81 -1.49 3.62
CA ASN A 734 -3.04 -0.81 4.67
C ASN A 734 -3.64 -1.02 6.06
N VAL A 735 -2.78 -1.25 7.04
CA VAL A 735 -3.17 -1.38 8.46
C VAL A 735 -3.05 -0.04 9.17
N ALA A 736 -4.07 0.30 9.94
CA ALA A 736 -4.11 1.48 10.81
C ALA A 736 -3.43 1.15 12.16
N THR A 737 -2.10 1.12 12.18
CA THR A 737 -1.37 0.82 13.43
C THR A 737 -1.50 1.93 14.46
N GLU A 738 -1.91 3.14 14.05
CA GLU A 738 -2.30 4.24 14.92
C GLU A 738 -3.51 3.94 15.80
N ASN A 739 -4.31 2.90 15.50
CA ASN A 739 -5.40 2.44 16.36
C ASN A 739 -4.85 1.59 17.52
N ALA A 740 -5.33 1.83 18.72
CA ALA A 740 -4.74 1.28 19.96
C ALA A 740 -4.58 -0.25 19.98
N MET A 741 -5.54 -1.01 19.46
CA MET A 741 -5.45 -2.48 19.45
C MET A 741 -4.67 -3.03 18.27
N SER A 742 -4.48 -2.25 17.22
CA SER A 742 -3.53 -2.58 16.14
C SER A 742 -2.09 -2.43 16.63
N GLU A 743 -1.77 -1.31 17.28
CA GLU A 743 -0.49 -1.09 17.95
C GLU A 743 -0.20 -2.19 18.99
N HIS A 744 -1.21 -2.53 19.80
CA HIS A 744 -1.08 -3.57 20.83
C HIS A 744 -0.73 -4.94 20.22
N LEU A 745 -1.42 -5.35 19.15
CA LEU A 745 -1.14 -6.60 18.43
C LEU A 745 0.29 -6.58 17.84
N MET A 746 0.71 -5.47 17.26
CA MET A 746 2.06 -5.30 16.71
C MET A 746 3.14 -5.44 17.81
N ILE A 747 2.99 -4.73 18.91
CA ILE A 747 3.95 -4.77 20.03
C ILE A 747 3.99 -6.17 20.65
N ASP A 748 2.83 -6.82 20.84
CA ASP A 748 2.75 -8.18 21.35
C ASP A 748 3.45 -9.18 20.41
N SER A 749 3.33 -8.98 19.10
CA SER A 749 4.05 -9.77 18.10
C SER A 749 5.57 -9.63 18.25
N MET A 750 6.07 -8.41 18.39
CA MET A 750 7.50 -8.17 18.60
C MET A 750 8.00 -8.81 19.90
N ILE A 751 7.27 -8.67 21.00
CA ILE A 751 7.58 -9.29 22.28
C ILE A 751 7.58 -10.81 22.14
N HIS A 752 6.61 -11.38 21.43
CA HIS A 752 6.52 -12.81 21.17
C HIS A 752 7.75 -13.36 20.45
N TRP A 753 8.17 -12.73 19.36
CA TRP A 753 9.36 -13.13 18.62
C TRP A 753 10.65 -12.99 19.45
N ALA A 754 10.80 -11.87 20.15
CA ALA A 754 11.96 -11.65 21.01
C ALA A 754 12.05 -12.71 22.14
N LYS A 755 10.97 -12.89 22.88
CA LYS A 755 10.93 -13.76 24.07
C LYS A 755 10.97 -15.24 23.73
N TYR A 756 10.16 -15.68 22.77
CA TYR A 756 9.98 -17.12 22.54
C TYR A 756 10.89 -17.69 21.44
N TYR A 757 11.52 -16.84 20.65
CA TYR A 757 12.48 -17.30 19.64
C TYR A 757 13.89 -16.78 19.86
N HIS A 758 14.09 -15.84 20.80
CA HIS A 758 15.37 -15.20 21.11
C HIS A 758 15.97 -14.43 19.93
N VAL A 759 15.15 -13.75 19.16
CA VAL A 759 15.62 -12.86 18.09
C VAL A 759 16.19 -11.56 18.67
N ASP A 760 17.10 -10.93 17.94
CA ASP A 760 17.96 -9.84 18.44
C ASP A 760 17.58 -8.47 17.87
N GLY A 761 16.52 -8.39 17.06
CA GLY A 761 16.05 -7.14 16.51
C GLY A 761 14.99 -7.32 15.42
N PHE A 762 14.54 -6.19 14.90
CA PHE A 762 13.48 -6.11 13.89
C PHE A 762 13.80 -5.10 12.82
N ARG A 763 13.58 -5.44 11.56
CA ARG A 763 13.46 -4.52 10.46
C ARG A 763 11.98 -4.30 10.17
N PHE A 764 11.58 -3.07 9.98
CA PHE A 764 10.21 -2.72 9.59
C PHE A 764 10.14 -2.41 8.11
N ASP A 765 9.36 -3.20 7.41
CA ASP A 765 8.91 -2.88 6.08
C ASP A 765 8.08 -1.60 6.13
N LEU A 766 8.35 -0.65 5.22
CA LEU A 766 7.65 0.63 5.11
C LEU A 766 7.40 1.31 6.47
N MET A 767 8.44 1.41 7.31
CA MET A 767 8.37 1.97 8.67
C MET A 767 7.73 3.37 8.70
N GLY A 768 7.85 4.16 7.63
CA GLY A 768 7.21 5.46 7.49
C GLY A 768 5.68 5.45 7.49
N HIS A 769 5.04 4.29 7.38
CA HIS A 769 3.60 4.12 7.53
C HIS A 769 3.12 3.98 8.99
N HIS A 770 4.05 3.96 9.94
CA HIS A 770 3.79 3.90 11.38
C HIS A 770 3.98 5.25 12.06
N PRO A 771 3.24 5.55 13.14
CA PRO A 771 3.53 6.69 14.00
C PRO A 771 4.92 6.60 14.66
N ALA A 772 5.67 7.71 14.70
CA ALA A 772 6.97 7.77 15.37
C ALA A 772 6.86 7.45 16.88
N GLU A 773 5.77 7.87 17.53
CA GLU A 773 5.53 7.59 18.94
C GLU A 773 5.22 6.11 19.21
N GLU A 774 4.59 5.42 18.27
CA GLU A 774 4.35 3.99 18.32
C GLU A 774 5.67 3.21 18.31
N MET A 775 6.58 3.57 17.40
CA MET A 775 7.92 2.96 17.33
C MET A 775 8.71 3.14 18.63
N LYS A 776 8.57 4.30 19.28
CA LYS A 776 9.19 4.56 20.60
C LYS A 776 8.57 3.68 21.68
N ARG A 777 7.23 3.55 21.72
CA ARG A 777 6.54 2.67 22.67
C ARG A 777 6.89 1.20 22.45
N ALA A 778 7.01 0.76 21.20
CA ALA A 778 7.46 -0.59 20.87
C ALA A 778 8.89 -0.85 21.41
N LYS A 779 9.82 0.07 21.18
CA LYS A 779 11.18 -0.01 21.74
C LYS A 779 11.20 -0.02 23.27
N GLU A 780 10.38 0.81 23.91
CA GLU A 780 10.25 0.84 25.37
C GLU A 780 9.67 -0.49 25.91
N ALA A 781 8.63 -1.03 25.28
CA ALA A 781 8.03 -2.30 25.69
C ALA A 781 9.03 -3.46 25.58
N LEU A 782 9.77 -3.55 24.48
CA LEU A 782 10.83 -4.52 24.29
C LEU A 782 11.93 -4.38 25.37
N SER A 783 12.30 -3.15 25.74
CA SER A 783 13.35 -2.90 26.75
C SER A 783 13.05 -3.48 28.13
N GLN A 784 11.81 -3.86 28.40
CA GLN A 784 11.39 -4.51 29.65
C GLN A 784 11.76 -6.00 29.71
N LEU A 785 12.11 -6.62 28.59
CA LEU A 785 12.56 -8.01 28.55
C LEU A 785 13.97 -8.15 29.14
N THR A 786 14.19 -9.21 29.92
CA THR A 786 15.47 -9.45 30.59
C THR A 786 16.01 -10.83 30.30
N LEU A 787 17.35 -10.96 30.26
CA LEU A 787 18.03 -12.27 30.09
C LEU A 787 17.62 -13.30 31.13
N GLU A 788 17.38 -12.87 32.38
CA GLU A 788 17.04 -13.78 33.47
C GLU A 788 15.65 -14.37 33.31
N LYS A 789 14.68 -13.54 32.90
CA LYS A 789 13.26 -13.94 32.86
C LYS A 789 12.84 -14.39 31.47
N ASP A 790 13.32 -13.72 30.44
CA ASP A 790 12.79 -13.82 29.09
C ASP A 790 13.80 -14.43 28.08
N GLY A 791 15.04 -14.67 28.50
CA GLY A 791 16.10 -15.25 27.65
C GLY A 791 16.77 -14.25 26.71
N VAL A 792 16.33 -13.00 26.68
CA VAL A 792 16.89 -11.92 25.86
C VAL A 792 17.07 -10.64 26.68
N ASP A 793 18.06 -9.83 26.31
CA ASP A 793 18.23 -8.47 26.83
C ASP A 793 17.49 -7.49 25.91
N GLY A 794 16.26 -7.15 26.25
CA GLY A 794 15.40 -6.31 25.43
C GLY A 794 15.95 -4.89 25.20
N SER A 795 16.80 -4.39 26.09
CA SER A 795 17.44 -3.08 25.95
C SER A 795 18.46 -3.01 24.79
N ARG A 796 18.87 -4.19 24.26
CA ARG A 796 19.83 -4.33 23.17
C ARG A 796 19.23 -4.77 21.85
N LEU A 797 17.90 -4.93 21.79
CA LEU A 797 17.21 -5.24 20.55
C LEU A 797 17.27 -4.03 19.61
N TYR A 798 17.80 -4.24 18.43
CA TYR A 798 17.92 -3.18 17.44
C TYR A 798 16.69 -3.13 16.54
N ILE A 799 16.14 -1.94 16.38
CA ILE A 799 15.01 -1.66 15.49
C ILE A 799 15.50 -0.73 14.39
N TYR A 800 15.19 -1.07 13.15
CA TYR A 800 15.41 -0.21 11.99
C TYR A 800 14.39 -0.50 10.89
N GLY A 801 14.32 0.35 9.88
CA GLY A 801 13.38 0.11 8.78
C GLY A 801 13.40 1.17 7.70
N GLU A 802 12.43 1.09 6.83
CA GLU A 802 12.25 1.97 5.70
C GLU A 802 11.48 3.22 6.10
N GLY A 803 12.22 4.29 6.39
CA GLY A 803 11.66 5.56 6.84
C GLY A 803 11.24 6.48 5.67
N TRP A 804 10.47 5.97 4.72
CA TRP A 804 10.03 6.72 3.53
C TRP A 804 8.78 7.56 3.78
N ASN A 805 8.73 8.76 3.18
CA ASN A 805 7.60 9.69 3.27
C ASN A 805 6.74 9.58 2.00
N PHE A 806 5.69 8.77 2.03
CA PHE A 806 4.77 8.59 0.88
C PHE A 806 3.40 8.08 1.33
N GLY A 807 2.47 7.94 0.38
CA GLY A 807 1.12 7.42 0.61
C GLY A 807 0.19 8.42 1.30
N GLU A 808 -0.90 7.93 1.85
CA GLU A 808 -1.92 8.74 2.55
C GLU A 808 -1.43 9.37 3.85
N VAL A 809 -0.36 8.83 4.42
CA VAL A 809 0.29 9.35 5.64
C VAL A 809 1.36 10.40 5.36
N ALA A 810 1.70 10.62 4.08
CA ALA A 810 2.78 11.52 3.69
C ALA A 810 2.65 12.91 4.32
N ASN A 811 3.79 13.50 4.62
CA ASN A 811 3.91 14.83 5.24
C ASN A 811 3.16 14.95 6.59
N ASN A 812 3.09 13.84 7.34
CA ASN A 812 2.41 13.77 8.62
C ASN A 812 0.90 14.07 8.53
N ALA A 813 0.25 13.64 7.46
CA ALA A 813 -1.16 13.93 7.22
C ALA A 813 -2.09 13.39 8.32
N LEU A 814 -1.77 12.22 8.89
CA LEU A 814 -2.56 11.56 9.93
C LEU A 814 -1.88 11.61 11.30
N PHE A 815 -0.56 11.51 11.34
CA PHE A 815 0.27 11.48 12.55
C PHE A 815 1.72 11.85 12.18
N THR A 816 2.57 12.08 13.18
CA THR A 816 4.01 12.20 12.93
C THR A 816 4.57 10.85 12.52
N GLN A 817 5.03 10.73 11.28
CA GLN A 817 5.51 9.48 10.70
C GLN A 817 6.86 9.04 11.27
N ALA A 818 7.10 7.72 11.30
CA ALA A 818 8.41 7.16 11.63
C ALA A 818 9.36 7.21 10.41
N THR A 819 9.63 8.43 9.93
CA THR A 819 10.51 8.69 8.78
C THR A 819 11.89 9.16 9.19
N GLN A 820 12.80 9.19 8.22
CA GLN A 820 14.15 9.75 8.39
C GLN A 820 14.07 11.17 8.99
N GLY A 821 14.81 11.39 10.08
CA GLY A 821 14.84 12.67 10.79
C GLY A 821 13.72 12.89 11.83
N GLN A 822 12.66 12.07 11.85
CA GLN A 822 11.59 12.12 12.85
C GLN A 822 11.76 11.13 14.01
N LEU A 823 12.70 10.20 13.87
CA LEU A 823 13.13 9.25 14.91
C LEU A 823 14.43 9.66 15.61
N ASP A 824 14.84 10.91 15.44
CA ASP A 824 16.06 11.50 15.96
C ASP A 824 16.18 11.38 17.49
N GLY A 825 17.30 10.85 17.96
CA GLY A 825 17.57 10.60 19.39
C GLY A 825 16.94 9.35 19.97
N THR A 826 16.26 8.54 19.17
CA THR A 826 15.61 7.29 19.64
C THR A 826 16.52 6.07 19.55
N GLY A 827 17.58 6.13 18.74
CA GLY A 827 18.40 4.96 18.39
C GLY A 827 17.66 3.94 17.53
N ILE A 828 16.60 4.35 16.83
CA ILE A 828 15.92 3.54 15.79
C ILE A 828 16.53 3.93 14.45
N GLY A 829 17.01 2.94 13.69
CA GLY A 829 17.70 3.15 12.42
C GLY A 829 16.75 3.33 11.24
N ALA A 830 17.16 4.12 10.25
CA ALA A 830 16.50 4.20 8.96
C ALA A 830 17.50 3.97 7.83
N PHE A 831 17.08 3.30 6.76
CA PHE A 831 17.90 3.08 5.58
C PHE A 831 18.32 4.39 4.92
N ASN A 832 19.57 4.44 4.44
CA ASN A 832 20.19 5.63 3.83
C ASN A 832 20.15 5.57 2.31
N ASP A 833 19.06 6.04 1.73
CA ASP A 833 18.92 6.21 0.29
C ASP A 833 19.88 7.26 -0.30
N ARG A 834 20.30 8.27 0.49
CA ARG A 834 21.23 9.31 0.02
C ARG A 834 22.57 8.71 -0.38
N LEU A 835 23.14 7.83 0.45
CA LEU A 835 24.37 7.11 0.13
C LEU A 835 24.16 6.16 -1.05
N ARG A 836 23.08 5.36 -1.02
CA ARG A 836 22.74 4.43 -2.12
C ARG A 836 22.69 5.17 -3.46
N ASP A 837 21.89 6.22 -3.57
CA ASP A 837 21.69 6.97 -4.81
C ASP A 837 22.94 7.71 -5.26
N ALA A 838 23.78 8.20 -4.31
CA ALA A 838 25.07 8.80 -4.66
C ALA A 838 26.05 7.78 -5.23
N VAL A 839 26.04 6.54 -4.71
CA VAL A 839 26.90 5.44 -5.18
C VAL A 839 26.40 4.87 -6.50
N HIS A 840 25.11 4.61 -6.60
CA HIS A 840 24.48 4.04 -7.80
C HIS A 840 24.43 5.01 -8.98
N GLY A 841 24.11 6.29 -8.71
CA GLY A 841 23.73 7.28 -9.70
C GLY A 841 22.26 7.21 -10.04
N GLY A 842 21.50 8.26 -9.67
CA GLY A 842 20.04 8.28 -9.77
C GLY A 842 19.33 7.46 -8.70
N GLY A 843 18.00 7.46 -8.76
CA GLY A 843 17.13 6.74 -7.84
C GLY A 843 16.51 5.48 -8.46
N PRO A 844 15.84 4.64 -7.66
CA PRO A 844 15.21 3.40 -8.14
C PRO A 844 13.97 3.63 -9.02
N PHE A 845 13.47 4.85 -9.11
CA PHE A 845 12.28 5.22 -9.89
C PHE A 845 12.61 6.00 -11.16
N ASP A 846 13.88 6.12 -11.53
CA ASP A 846 14.29 6.75 -12.79
C ASP A 846 13.71 5.97 -13.98
N GLU A 847 13.27 6.67 -15.03
CA GLU A 847 12.67 6.06 -16.24
C GLU A 847 13.66 5.12 -16.95
N ASP A 848 14.93 5.51 -17.04
CA ASP A 848 16.03 4.67 -17.52
C ASP A 848 17.19 4.72 -16.52
N HIS A 849 17.32 3.68 -15.72
CA HIS A 849 18.33 3.55 -14.68
C HIS A 849 19.78 3.61 -15.20
N ARG A 850 20.01 3.46 -16.50
CA ARG A 850 21.36 3.49 -17.11
C ARG A 850 21.89 4.91 -17.26
N VAL A 851 21.01 5.91 -17.40
CA VAL A 851 21.39 7.27 -17.80
C VAL A 851 22.32 7.90 -16.77
N LEU A 852 21.94 7.86 -15.50
CA LEU A 852 22.72 8.45 -14.42
C LEU A 852 23.66 7.41 -13.81
N GLN A 853 24.96 7.69 -13.87
CA GLN A 853 25.98 6.91 -13.19
C GLN A 853 26.43 7.63 -11.92
N GLY A 854 26.81 6.89 -10.88
CA GLY A 854 27.23 7.41 -9.60
C GLY A 854 28.70 7.13 -9.26
N PHE A 855 29.03 7.34 -8.00
CA PHE A 855 30.37 7.14 -7.47
C PHE A 855 30.88 5.70 -7.67
N GLY A 856 30.03 4.70 -7.52
CA GLY A 856 30.35 3.28 -7.63
C GLY A 856 29.87 2.61 -8.92
N SER A 857 29.42 3.37 -9.93
CA SER A 857 28.91 2.78 -11.18
C SER A 857 29.54 3.38 -12.45
N GLY A 858 30.70 4.03 -12.32
CA GLY A 858 31.54 4.42 -13.47
C GLY A 858 31.40 5.88 -13.92
N ALA A 859 30.73 6.77 -13.16
CA ALA A 859 30.52 8.17 -13.53
C ALA A 859 31.80 8.95 -13.83
N PHE A 860 32.95 8.52 -13.31
CA PHE A 860 34.24 9.17 -13.53
C PHE A 860 35.12 8.44 -14.56
N SER A 861 35.17 7.11 -14.52
CA SER A 861 36.16 6.30 -15.24
C SER A 861 35.59 5.56 -16.45
N ASP A 862 34.31 5.21 -16.45
CA ASP A 862 33.66 4.29 -17.40
C ASP A 862 32.29 4.83 -17.86
N LEU A 863 32.31 5.99 -18.53
CA LEU A 863 31.09 6.65 -19.01
C LEU A 863 30.38 5.80 -20.06
N ASN A 864 29.09 5.52 -19.86
CA ASN A 864 28.24 4.78 -20.80
C ASN A 864 27.75 5.62 -21.99
N GLY A 865 27.89 6.94 -21.95
CA GLY A 865 27.50 7.86 -23.02
C GLY A 865 25.99 8.15 -23.12
N LEU A 866 25.18 7.69 -22.21
CA LEU A 866 23.73 7.91 -22.20
C LEU A 866 23.35 9.26 -21.60
N ASP A 867 24.10 9.77 -20.64
CA ASP A 867 23.89 11.11 -20.07
C ASP A 867 24.34 12.19 -21.06
N THR A 868 23.39 12.89 -21.66
CA THR A 868 23.60 13.92 -22.69
C THR A 868 23.86 15.32 -22.12
N ARG A 869 23.88 15.50 -20.80
CA ARG A 869 24.22 16.77 -20.15
C ARG A 869 25.65 17.21 -20.51
N SER A 870 25.96 18.49 -20.29
CA SER A 870 27.32 18.97 -20.53
C SER A 870 28.35 18.28 -19.63
N GLU A 871 29.63 18.23 -20.04
CA GLU A 871 30.71 17.68 -19.21
C GLU A 871 30.82 18.42 -17.87
N ALA A 872 30.58 19.72 -17.87
CA ALA A 872 30.61 20.55 -16.65
C ALA A 872 29.48 20.15 -15.67
N ASP A 873 28.27 19.92 -16.18
CA ASP A 873 27.11 19.52 -15.36
C ASP A 873 27.29 18.11 -14.82
N ARG A 874 27.72 17.16 -15.65
CA ARG A 874 28.03 15.79 -15.21
C ARG A 874 29.12 15.77 -14.14
N ARG A 875 30.18 16.62 -14.29
CA ARG A 875 31.23 16.74 -13.30
C ARG A 875 30.71 17.32 -12.00
N ALA A 876 29.88 18.34 -12.05
CA ALA A 876 29.30 18.97 -10.87
C ALA A 876 28.40 17.98 -10.13
N ASP A 877 27.54 17.26 -10.82
CA ASP A 877 26.70 16.21 -10.27
C ASP A 877 27.53 15.10 -9.60
N TYR A 878 28.57 14.58 -10.28
CA TYR A 878 29.48 13.59 -9.71
C TYR A 878 30.14 14.10 -8.40
N LEU A 879 30.65 15.33 -8.40
CA LEU A 879 31.31 15.89 -7.23
C LEU A 879 30.33 16.15 -6.08
N HIS A 880 29.10 16.51 -6.37
CA HIS A 880 28.02 16.58 -5.38
C HIS A 880 27.71 15.20 -4.77
N ARG A 881 27.62 14.15 -5.59
CA ARG A 881 27.47 12.76 -5.11
C ARG A 881 28.63 12.34 -4.22
N VAL A 882 29.86 12.77 -4.53
CA VAL A 882 31.03 12.55 -3.65
C VAL A 882 30.81 13.22 -2.27
N ASP A 883 30.23 14.42 -2.21
CA ASP A 883 29.91 15.06 -0.93
C ASP A 883 28.85 14.29 -0.13
N LEU A 884 27.83 13.73 -0.81
CA LEU A 884 26.85 12.81 -0.17
C LEU A 884 27.53 11.53 0.36
N VAL A 885 28.48 10.95 -0.40
CA VAL A 885 29.26 9.79 0.06
C VAL A 885 30.10 10.15 1.31
N LYS A 886 30.76 11.32 1.34
CA LYS A 886 31.48 11.78 2.54
C LYS A 886 30.57 11.85 3.76
N LEU A 887 29.35 12.40 3.58
CA LEU A 887 28.38 12.48 4.66
C LEU A 887 27.89 11.08 5.10
N GLY A 888 27.60 10.18 4.16
CA GLY A 888 27.23 8.80 4.45
C GLY A 888 28.31 8.04 5.21
N LEU A 889 29.59 8.20 4.83
CA LEU A 889 30.74 7.64 5.55
C LEU A 889 30.83 8.17 6.99
N ALA A 890 30.44 9.44 7.23
CA ALA A 890 30.41 10.07 8.56
C ALA A 890 29.17 9.70 9.38
N GLY A 891 28.36 8.72 8.94
CA GLY A 891 27.14 8.28 9.64
C GLY A 891 25.89 9.08 9.29
N ASN A 892 25.91 9.80 8.19
CA ASN A 892 24.80 10.65 7.70
C ASN A 892 24.26 11.64 8.75
N LEU A 893 25.17 12.15 9.60
CA LEU A 893 24.83 12.99 10.73
C LEU A 893 24.40 14.39 10.30
N LYS A 894 23.26 14.84 10.78
CA LYS A 894 22.68 16.17 10.45
C LYS A 894 23.59 17.34 10.86
N ASP A 895 24.32 17.20 11.95
CA ASP A 895 25.19 18.25 12.52
C ASP A 895 26.66 18.11 12.10
N TYR A 896 27.03 17.09 11.34
CA TYR A 896 28.39 16.92 10.82
C TYR A 896 28.71 18.01 9.80
N THR A 897 29.81 18.71 10.02
CA THR A 897 30.22 19.81 9.15
C THR A 897 31.28 19.33 8.14
N LEU A 898 31.02 19.56 6.86
CA LEU A 898 31.94 19.23 5.77
C LEU A 898 32.14 20.39 4.83
N THR A 899 33.26 20.36 4.09
CA THR A 899 33.51 21.26 2.97
C THR A 899 33.08 20.58 1.66
N THR A 900 32.14 21.19 0.96
CA THR A 900 31.64 20.72 -0.31
C THR A 900 32.65 20.96 -1.44
N TYR A 901 32.44 20.30 -2.58
CA TYR A 901 33.31 20.38 -3.75
C TYR A 901 33.47 21.83 -4.29
N ASP A 902 32.49 22.70 -4.08
CA ASP A 902 32.47 24.09 -4.48
C ASP A 902 33.08 25.01 -3.39
N GLY A 903 33.63 24.43 -2.31
CA GLY A 903 34.36 25.14 -1.24
C GLY A 903 33.47 25.75 -0.15
N LYS A 904 32.19 25.46 -0.11
CA LYS A 904 31.28 25.88 0.96
C LYS A 904 31.41 24.96 2.17
N THR A 905 31.31 25.53 3.36
CA THR A 905 31.19 24.75 4.60
C THR A 905 29.73 24.64 4.98
N VAL A 906 29.20 23.42 5.03
CA VAL A 906 27.79 23.14 5.34
C VAL A 906 27.68 22.05 6.40
N SER A 907 26.56 22.01 7.14
CA SER A 907 26.20 20.82 7.95
C SER A 907 25.54 19.76 7.08
N GLY A 908 25.46 18.53 7.58
CA GLY A 908 24.74 17.44 6.90
C GLY A 908 23.29 17.81 6.58
N ALA A 909 22.60 18.49 7.50
CA ALA A 909 21.23 18.96 7.27
C ALA A 909 21.12 20.07 6.21
N GLN A 910 22.23 20.75 5.87
CA GLN A 910 22.30 21.80 4.84
C GLN A 910 22.82 21.29 3.50
N LEU A 911 23.43 20.10 3.46
CA LEU A 911 23.81 19.46 2.22
C LEU A 911 22.54 19.04 1.48
N ASP A 912 22.40 19.46 0.24
CA ASP A 912 21.21 19.19 -0.54
C ASP A 912 21.11 17.71 -0.97
N TYR A 913 19.92 17.14 -0.86
CA TYR A 913 19.53 15.89 -1.50
C TYR A 913 18.12 16.04 -2.04
N ASN A 914 17.99 16.25 -3.34
CA ASN A 914 16.71 16.42 -4.02
C ASN A 914 15.79 17.48 -3.36
N GLY A 915 16.36 18.61 -2.97
CA GLY A 915 15.63 19.73 -2.35
C GLY A 915 15.34 19.57 -0.85
N GLN A 916 15.91 18.57 -0.20
CA GLN A 916 15.86 18.38 1.25
C GLN A 916 17.25 18.16 1.85
N GLY A 917 17.36 18.24 3.17
CA GLY A 917 18.63 18.00 3.86
C GLY A 917 19.07 16.54 3.75
N ALA A 918 20.33 16.30 3.39
CA ALA A 918 20.86 14.95 3.26
C ALA A 918 21.06 14.27 4.61
N GLY A 919 21.65 14.97 5.59
CA GLY A 919 21.88 14.44 6.93
C GLY A 919 20.59 14.44 7.75
N PHE A 920 20.23 13.28 8.29
CA PHE A 920 19.02 13.12 9.10
C PHE A 920 19.26 12.53 10.50
N ALA A 921 20.38 11.84 10.71
CA ALA A 921 20.66 11.14 11.97
C ALA A 921 21.31 12.06 13.02
N SER A 922 21.03 11.87 14.31
CA SER A 922 21.74 12.49 15.40
C SER A 922 22.93 11.66 15.89
N GLN A 923 22.89 10.35 15.66
CA GLN A 923 23.94 9.41 15.98
C GLN A 923 24.07 8.34 14.91
N PRO A 924 25.25 7.72 14.72
CA PRO A 924 25.48 6.77 13.63
C PRO A 924 24.55 5.57 13.62
N ALA A 925 24.09 5.09 14.78
CA ALA A 925 23.17 3.96 14.88
C ALA A 925 21.76 4.24 14.31
N GLU A 926 21.39 5.49 14.09
CA GLU A 926 20.09 5.88 13.50
C GLU A 926 20.11 5.89 11.97
N ASN A 927 21.22 5.51 11.36
CA ASN A 927 21.41 5.46 9.92
C ASN A 927 21.93 4.07 9.52
N VAL A 928 21.24 3.37 8.62
CA VAL A 928 21.68 2.09 8.08
C VAL A 928 22.20 2.29 6.66
N ASN A 929 23.51 2.15 6.47
CA ASN A 929 24.13 2.32 5.17
C ASN A 929 24.06 1.04 4.34
N TYR A 930 23.65 1.15 3.08
CA TYR A 930 23.54 0.05 2.13
C TYR A 930 23.76 0.52 0.70
N VAL A 931 24.14 -0.40 -0.16
CA VAL A 931 24.21 -0.26 -1.61
C VAL A 931 23.66 -1.49 -2.34
N ASP A 932 23.10 -2.43 -1.60
CA ASP A 932 22.50 -3.65 -2.12
C ASP A 932 21.46 -4.16 -1.11
N ALA A 933 20.34 -4.64 -1.59
CA ALA A 933 19.23 -5.19 -0.81
C ALA A 933 18.46 -6.20 -1.69
N HIS A 934 17.43 -6.84 -1.12
CA HIS A 934 16.54 -7.70 -1.91
C HIS A 934 15.77 -6.92 -2.99
N ASP A 935 15.37 -5.67 -2.69
CA ASP A 935 14.71 -4.75 -3.61
C ASP A 935 15.64 -4.28 -4.73
N ASN A 936 15.08 -4.16 -5.93
CA ASN A 936 15.76 -3.73 -7.14
C ASN A 936 16.85 -4.72 -7.62
N GLU A 937 17.74 -4.28 -8.50
CA GLU A 937 18.83 -5.09 -9.04
C GLU A 937 19.87 -5.40 -7.95
N THR A 938 20.49 -6.60 -8.00
CA THR A 938 21.70 -6.84 -7.20
C THR A 938 22.79 -5.83 -7.56
N LEU A 939 23.71 -5.55 -6.65
CA LEU A 939 24.80 -4.61 -6.91
C LEU A 939 25.60 -4.97 -8.19
N PHE A 940 25.85 -6.27 -8.43
CA PHE A 940 26.53 -6.73 -9.64
C PHE A 940 25.70 -6.45 -10.90
N ASP A 941 24.41 -6.71 -10.87
CA ASP A 941 23.51 -6.47 -11.99
C ASP A 941 23.39 -4.96 -12.28
N LEU A 942 23.24 -4.14 -11.24
CA LEU A 942 23.19 -2.69 -11.33
C LEU A 942 24.47 -2.14 -11.97
N VAL A 943 25.66 -2.55 -11.51
CA VAL A 943 26.94 -2.13 -12.06
C VAL A 943 27.06 -2.58 -13.52
N THR A 944 26.62 -3.80 -13.82
CA THR A 944 26.62 -4.34 -15.19
C THR A 944 25.69 -3.55 -16.10
N TYR A 945 24.54 -3.15 -15.61
CA TYR A 945 23.52 -2.41 -16.33
C TYR A 945 23.93 -0.95 -16.63
N LYS A 946 24.59 -0.30 -15.66
CA LYS A 946 24.99 1.12 -15.75
C LYS A 946 26.32 1.35 -16.48
N MET A 947 27.26 0.42 -16.42
CA MET A 947 28.54 0.55 -17.10
C MET A 947 28.43 0.26 -18.60
N PRO A 948 29.37 0.75 -19.44
CA PRO A 948 29.42 0.39 -20.86
C PRO A 948 29.37 -1.12 -21.10
N ALA A 949 28.64 -1.55 -22.13
CA ALA A 949 28.51 -2.99 -22.44
C ALA A 949 29.84 -3.69 -22.66
N ASP A 950 30.86 -2.97 -23.17
CA ASP A 950 32.21 -3.42 -23.43
C ASP A 950 33.21 -3.16 -22.30
N ALA A 951 32.72 -2.65 -21.13
CA ALA A 951 33.59 -2.45 -19.98
C ALA A 951 34.21 -3.77 -19.53
N PRO A 952 35.52 -3.79 -19.24
CA PRO A 952 36.20 -4.99 -18.75
C PRO A 952 35.62 -5.49 -17.44
N MET A 953 35.66 -6.82 -17.26
CA MET A 953 35.10 -7.43 -16.03
C MET A 953 35.83 -6.96 -14.77
N ASP A 954 37.12 -6.72 -14.80
CA ASP A 954 37.88 -6.20 -13.68
C ASP A 954 37.45 -4.76 -13.28
N HIS A 955 36.98 -3.94 -14.21
CA HIS A 955 36.39 -2.64 -13.91
C HIS A 955 35.05 -2.81 -13.18
N ARG A 956 34.18 -3.72 -13.63
CA ARG A 956 32.91 -4.04 -12.97
C ARG A 956 33.13 -4.53 -11.53
N VAL A 957 34.08 -5.45 -11.34
CA VAL A 957 34.46 -5.94 -10.02
C VAL A 957 34.97 -4.81 -9.12
N ARG A 958 35.81 -3.90 -9.65
CA ARG A 958 36.32 -2.75 -8.89
C ARG A 958 35.21 -1.77 -8.51
N MET A 959 34.23 -1.52 -9.40
CA MET A 959 33.07 -0.69 -9.09
C MET A 959 32.22 -1.31 -7.99
N SER A 960 31.94 -2.61 -8.05
CA SER A 960 31.26 -3.33 -6.97
C SER A 960 32.04 -3.22 -5.64
N LEU A 961 33.37 -3.37 -5.66
CA LEU A 961 34.20 -3.22 -4.46
C LEU A 961 34.22 -1.79 -3.89
N ILE A 962 34.22 -0.75 -4.73
CA ILE A 962 34.15 0.65 -4.29
C ILE A 962 32.79 0.92 -3.65
N SER A 963 31.72 0.41 -4.24
CA SER A 963 30.36 0.52 -3.70
C SER A 963 30.26 -0.14 -2.33
N GLN A 964 30.72 -1.38 -2.20
CA GLN A 964 30.79 -2.11 -0.93
C GLN A 964 31.68 -1.41 0.10
N ALA A 965 32.82 -0.83 -0.32
CA ALA A 965 33.72 -0.07 0.57
C ALA A 965 33.05 1.18 1.16
N SER A 966 32.14 1.84 0.42
CA SER A 966 31.39 3.00 0.93
C SER A 966 30.45 2.62 2.09
N VAL A 967 30.02 1.39 2.16
CA VAL A 967 29.24 0.82 3.28
C VAL A 967 30.17 0.33 4.40
N ALA A 968 31.17 -0.51 4.07
CA ALA A 968 32.06 -1.16 5.03
C ALA A 968 32.90 -0.17 5.84
N LEU A 969 33.26 1.00 5.28
CA LEU A 969 34.12 1.99 5.91
C LEU A 969 33.36 3.13 6.59
N SER A 970 32.02 3.03 6.65
CA SER A 970 31.18 4.04 7.29
C SER A 970 31.18 3.90 8.82
N GLN A 971 30.69 4.95 9.49
CA GLN A 971 30.53 4.99 10.95
C GLN A 971 29.20 4.39 11.43
N SER A 972 28.33 3.93 10.50
CA SER A 972 26.96 3.43 10.77
C SER A 972 26.90 1.92 10.64
N PRO A 973 25.81 1.28 11.12
CA PRO A 973 25.47 -0.09 10.73
C PRO A 973 25.59 -0.30 9.23
N SER A 974 26.30 -1.34 8.83
CA SER A 974 26.48 -1.73 7.45
C SER A 974 25.51 -2.84 7.08
N PHE A 975 24.87 -2.71 5.92
CA PHE A 975 23.87 -3.66 5.43
C PHE A 975 24.27 -4.22 4.07
N TRP A 976 24.12 -5.54 3.90
CA TRP A 976 24.66 -6.33 2.79
C TRP A 976 23.62 -7.34 2.31
N ALA A 977 23.25 -7.33 1.05
CA ALA A 977 22.46 -8.41 0.48
C ALA A 977 23.29 -9.69 0.36
N SER A 978 22.69 -10.86 0.61
CA SER A 978 23.38 -12.14 0.52
C SER A 978 23.95 -12.40 -0.86
N GLY A 979 25.25 -12.70 -0.90
CA GLY A 979 25.99 -12.97 -2.12
C GLY A 979 26.62 -11.74 -2.80
N THR A 980 26.41 -10.55 -2.27
CA THR A 980 27.05 -9.32 -2.77
C THR A 980 28.57 -9.46 -2.84
N GLU A 981 29.18 -10.06 -1.84
CA GLU A 981 30.63 -10.36 -1.77
C GLU A 981 31.07 -11.40 -2.81
N MET A 982 30.15 -12.18 -3.34
CA MET A 982 30.38 -13.17 -4.40
C MET A 982 29.95 -12.68 -5.79
N LEU A 983 29.57 -11.40 -5.91
CA LEU A 983 29.05 -10.81 -7.15
C LEU A 983 27.75 -11.51 -7.63
N ARG A 984 26.85 -11.85 -6.71
CA ARG A 984 25.58 -12.49 -7.01
C ARG A 984 24.81 -11.69 -8.04
N SER A 985 24.23 -12.38 -9.00
CA SER A 985 23.33 -11.86 -10.01
C SER A 985 21.99 -12.58 -9.99
N LYS A 986 20.94 -11.84 -10.26
CA LYS A 986 19.61 -12.37 -10.56
C LYS A 986 19.26 -12.18 -12.05
N SER A 987 20.28 -12.15 -12.91
CA SER A 987 20.16 -11.96 -14.37
C SER A 987 19.45 -10.67 -14.77
N LEU A 988 19.76 -9.56 -14.07
CA LEU A 988 19.14 -8.25 -14.25
C LEU A 988 17.65 -8.20 -13.87
N ASP A 989 17.14 -9.21 -13.17
CA ASP A 989 15.81 -9.18 -12.61
C ASP A 989 15.75 -8.17 -11.45
N ARG A 990 15.03 -7.11 -11.67
CA ARG A 990 14.89 -6.00 -10.75
C ARG A 990 13.85 -6.26 -9.67
N ASP A 991 12.87 -7.10 -9.98
CA ASP A 991 11.69 -7.34 -9.16
C ASP A 991 11.49 -8.84 -8.96
N SER A 992 12.47 -9.46 -8.29
CA SER A 992 12.58 -10.92 -8.19
C SER A 992 11.70 -11.55 -7.09
N TYR A 993 10.75 -10.80 -6.53
CA TYR A 993 9.93 -11.23 -5.38
C TYR A 993 9.22 -12.57 -5.62
N ASN A 994 8.84 -12.87 -6.84
CA ASN A 994 8.14 -14.09 -7.26
C ASN A 994 8.79 -14.74 -8.51
N SER A 995 10.12 -14.62 -8.63
CA SER A 995 10.89 -15.15 -9.79
C SER A 995 11.45 -16.55 -9.56
N GLY A 996 10.97 -17.24 -8.54
CA GLY A 996 11.30 -18.63 -8.25
C GLY A 996 12.76 -18.88 -7.87
N ASP A 997 13.09 -20.12 -7.54
CA ASP A 997 14.45 -20.55 -7.19
C ASP A 997 15.44 -20.35 -8.35
N HIS A 998 14.97 -20.39 -9.60
CA HIS A 998 15.85 -20.30 -10.75
C HIS A 998 16.65 -19.00 -10.79
N PHE A 999 16.02 -17.87 -10.51
CA PHE A 999 16.67 -16.56 -10.50
C PHE A 999 17.25 -16.18 -9.14
N ASN A 1000 16.69 -16.73 -8.03
CA ASN A 1000 17.03 -16.33 -6.68
C ASN A 1000 18.06 -17.26 -6.00
N ALA A 1001 18.34 -18.43 -6.54
CA ALA A 1001 19.29 -19.40 -5.95
C ALA A 1001 20.71 -18.84 -5.76
N ILE A 1002 21.33 -19.17 -4.62
CA ILE A 1002 22.71 -18.81 -4.30
C ILE A 1002 23.62 -20.02 -4.51
N ASP A 1003 24.70 -19.88 -5.27
CA ASP A 1003 25.78 -20.88 -5.39
C ASP A 1003 26.92 -20.58 -4.41
N TRP A 1004 26.84 -21.14 -3.21
CA TRP A 1004 27.88 -21.04 -2.19
C TRP A 1004 29.23 -21.67 -2.59
N THR A 1005 29.30 -22.35 -3.73
CA THR A 1005 30.56 -22.84 -4.27
C THR A 1005 31.35 -21.78 -5.06
N MET A 1006 30.74 -20.61 -5.29
CA MET A 1006 31.30 -19.48 -6.05
C MET A 1006 31.72 -19.83 -7.51
N LYS A 1007 31.08 -20.83 -8.12
CA LYS A 1007 31.34 -21.23 -9.50
C LYS A 1007 30.41 -20.59 -10.50
N ASP A 1008 29.20 -20.26 -10.08
CA ASP A 1008 28.16 -19.60 -10.85
C ASP A 1008 27.59 -18.44 -10.03
N ASN A 1009 27.64 -17.23 -10.56
CA ASN A 1009 27.05 -16.09 -9.87
C ASN A 1009 25.58 -15.82 -10.24
N GLY A 1010 24.99 -16.59 -11.16
CA GLY A 1010 23.61 -16.45 -11.60
C GLY A 1010 23.40 -15.59 -12.85
N PHE A 1011 24.41 -14.88 -13.35
CA PHE A 1011 24.29 -14.03 -14.52
C PHE A 1011 24.07 -14.84 -15.81
N GLY A 1012 23.12 -14.43 -16.63
CA GLY A 1012 22.84 -15.07 -17.93
C GLY A 1012 21.78 -16.15 -17.91
N ARG A 1013 20.92 -16.15 -16.89
CA ARG A 1013 19.73 -17.01 -16.80
C ARG A 1013 18.50 -16.41 -17.49
N GLY A 1014 18.64 -15.40 -18.31
CA GLY A 1014 17.61 -14.56 -18.89
C GLY A 1014 16.41 -15.22 -19.60
#